data_62269b645524d58e8028d35234983284
#
_entry.id   62269b645524d58e8028d35234983284
#
_cell.length_a   1.000
_cell.length_b   1.000
_cell.length_c   1.000
_cell.angle_alpha   90.00
_cell.angle_beta   90.00
_cell.angle_gamma   90.00
#
_symmetry.space_group_name_H-M   'P 1'
#
loop_
_entity.id
_entity.type
_entity.pdbx_description
1 polymer ?
#
loop_
_entity_poly.entity_id
_entity_poly.type
_entity_poly.pdbx_seq_one_letter_code
_entity_poly.pdbx_strand_id
1 'polypeptide(L)'
;MLMGMALLCSQTLWAVTEADKTLNGKYFEDAACTQLKPQYQTMTDEQLTDSLAGDGMSGMMVSMALKIKNQAWAAYEEGFRIHSYKPYSDANYWNEKMMSSGGSYMGNPTGIYAENDGDEIYVFVDSSIPSGSTLYIAGCVENDLITNSTTGTRLTKGLNVISGTKNALYYILYTADTRTMKKKLDEWPDMRIHIEGGQVNGYYDVNFHASADYLKLMRAAKLNRFTIRGGHSLYHLKTASFKQVFTTAAKMNKSICWFDSVAVWEKNLMGMTEEVALGKKAGYPWYLTGGEAIYPIYYNNPNFAIEGEESDAGYANSTAYRTSYNGFDCIRNCLDATNTNMDDWCAGHECGHNNQRAINLEGCTEASNNVFSNLVRYLGGLNSSGGSTLSTVMDEYARREPFYYRDVNSRLRMYWDLYLYYHLAQKNTSFYPELFKALRKDPLTLYNTANNNNGGLKFVRKVCQVAQEDLTDFFTVWGFFEPIKRGSTLEDYGVHPITVLNTNINSTKNFIAQYEKKNREIIFVEDRADYVLSTGFLQAKGRKRNGSEQVGQCGDLGQFTSYLPGASAPSAYEYLQADSLYAFEGEGGLGFLMLDKDGNILYASNAKNLCIPGCIGNDYTIYSYDADGTLHEVTRAEGSGTEYVSLTVAGKLRSQLTNNQVIKLFVSGPVNTSDISYIKTLITKENLLSVNLNQARTNTIADNTFQNLSKLIEISLPQTLQSIGSNAFSRSGLKFVEIPDNVSAVGGDAFAYCDKLTTVLIGEGVKTMNQGVFYGSAVKDAYVKALTPPSIASYLFSSNPTIHVYASALDAYLASPWADFGTIVGDLEDVLDGIETIEEELSQGKIVDETPIYNLQGIQVTNLQPGTIYIQNGKKFMK
;
A
#
# COMPACT_ATOMS: atom_id res chain seq x y z
N MET A 1 24.12 -11.84 -65.05
CA MET A 1 24.65 -10.45 -64.94
C MET A 1 23.54 -9.37 -64.92
N LEU A 2 22.46 -9.55 -65.64
CA LEU A 2 21.31 -8.59 -65.67
C LEU A 2 20.43 -8.63 -64.38
N MET A 3 20.35 -9.76 -63.66
CA MET A 3 19.59 -9.81 -62.43
C MET A 3 20.34 -9.22 -61.21
N GLY A 4 21.67 -9.17 -61.21
CA GLY A 4 22.46 -8.54 -60.15
C GLY A 4 22.55 -7.02 -60.23
N MET A 5 22.38 -6.45 -61.42
CA MET A 5 22.31 -5.00 -61.60
C MET A 5 20.96 -4.40 -61.21
N ALA A 6 19.87 -5.18 -61.39
CA ALA A 6 18.54 -4.74 -60.95
C ALA A 6 18.38 -4.65 -59.44
N LEU A 7 19.07 -5.51 -58.66
CA LEU A 7 19.07 -5.48 -57.18
C LEU A 7 19.96 -4.35 -56.64
N LEU A 8 21.08 -4.04 -57.28
CA LEU A 8 21.92 -2.90 -56.86
C LEU A 8 21.33 -1.54 -57.19
N CYS A 9 20.56 -1.41 -58.28
CA CYS A 9 19.81 -0.20 -58.58
C CYS A 9 18.63 0.02 -57.67
N SER A 10 18.04 -1.04 -57.08
CA SER A 10 16.87 -0.86 -56.20
C SER A 10 17.23 -0.31 -54.82
N GLN A 11 18.42 -0.57 -54.30
CA GLN A 11 18.83 -0.03 -53.00
C GLN A 11 19.26 1.43 -53.04
N THR A 12 19.84 1.87 -54.15
CA THR A 12 20.23 3.27 -54.36
C THR A 12 19.04 4.21 -54.70
N LEU A 13 17.88 3.63 -55.09
CA LEU A 13 16.67 4.39 -55.45
C LEU A 13 15.84 4.83 -54.19
N TRP A 14 16.12 4.29 -53.02
CA TRP A 14 15.36 4.62 -51.81
C TRP A 14 16.05 5.63 -50.88
N ALA A 15 17.35 5.87 -51.03
CA ALA A 15 18.07 6.83 -50.20
C ALA A 15 17.61 8.25 -50.48
N VAL A 16 17.50 9.06 -49.44
CA VAL A 16 17.12 10.48 -49.53
C VAL A 16 18.08 11.23 -50.44
N THR A 17 17.49 12.01 -51.37
CA THR A 17 18.22 12.89 -52.26
C THR A 17 18.14 14.34 -51.81
N GLU A 18 18.98 15.23 -52.41
CA GLU A 18 18.84 16.65 -52.16
C GLU A 18 17.54 17.22 -52.77
N ALA A 19 17.00 16.57 -53.81
CA ALA A 19 15.71 16.92 -54.40
C ALA A 19 14.58 16.69 -53.40
N ASP A 20 14.62 15.60 -52.57
CA ASP A 20 13.63 15.32 -51.55
C ASP A 20 13.53 16.43 -50.49
N LYS A 21 14.65 17.07 -50.18
CA LYS A 21 14.71 18.15 -49.20
C LYS A 21 14.27 19.50 -49.76
N THR A 22 14.51 19.74 -51.04
CA THR A 22 14.38 21.07 -51.65
C THR A 22 13.17 21.20 -52.55
N LEU A 23 12.73 20.13 -53.23
CA LEU A 23 11.67 20.15 -54.24
C LEU A 23 10.32 19.56 -53.76
N ASN A 24 10.21 19.07 -52.52
CA ASN A 24 8.93 18.55 -52.02
C ASN A 24 7.79 19.60 -52.18
N GLY A 25 8.05 20.87 -51.89
CA GLY A 25 7.08 21.95 -52.07
C GLY A 25 6.67 22.23 -53.51
N LYS A 26 7.36 21.66 -54.55
CA LYS A 26 6.90 21.66 -55.91
C LYS A 26 5.69 20.75 -56.08
N TYR A 27 5.68 19.60 -55.45
CA TYR A 27 4.71 18.53 -55.66
C TYR A 27 3.58 18.53 -54.66
N PHE A 28 3.87 18.89 -53.38
CA PHE A 28 2.91 18.83 -52.29
C PHE A 28 2.42 20.22 -51.84
N GLU A 29 1.20 20.27 -51.31
CA GLU A 29 0.59 21.49 -50.81
C GLU A 29 1.22 21.93 -49.47
N ASP A 30 1.68 21.00 -48.64
CA ASP A 30 2.21 21.21 -47.32
C ASP A 30 3.61 20.60 -47.16
N ALA A 31 4.37 21.07 -46.16
CA ALA A 31 5.72 20.57 -45.92
C ALA A 31 5.74 19.18 -45.25
N ALA A 32 4.61 18.72 -44.71
CA ALA A 32 4.47 17.35 -44.26
C ALA A 32 4.13 16.38 -45.39
N CYS A 33 4.03 16.89 -46.64
CA CYS A 33 3.75 16.08 -47.81
C CYS A 33 2.50 15.21 -47.69
N THR A 34 1.41 15.77 -47.14
CA THR A 34 0.17 15.02 -46.86
C THR A 34 -0.83 15.10 -48.02
N GLN A 35 -0.65 16.02 -48.97
CA GLN A 35 -1.54 16.21 -50.07
C GLN A 35 -0.75 16.68 -51.32
N LEU A 36 -0.98 16.02 -52.46
CA LEU A 36 -0.44 16.47 -53.75
C LEU A 36 -1.17 17.70 -54.23
N LYS A 37 -0.43 18.59 -54.92
CA LYS A 37 -1.04 19.72 -55.63
C LYS A 37 -1.95 19.25 -56.76
N PRO A 38 -3.05 20.00 -57.10
CA PRO A 38 -4.07 19.55 -58.03
C PRO A 38 -3.55 19.04 -59.36
N GLN A 39 -2.51 19.70 -59.94
CA GLN A 39 -1.92 19.31 -61.22
C GLN A 39 -1.26 17.94 -61.17
N TYR A 40 -0.69 17.53 -60.02
CA TYR A 40 -0.06 16.22 -59.88
C TYR A 40 -1.06 15.14 -59.46
N GLN A 41 -2.14 15.54 -58.79
CA GLN A 41 -3.23 14.62 -58.43
C GLN A 41 -3.96 14.07 -59.65
N THR A 42 -4.01 14.83 -60.74
CA THR A 42 -4.67 14.46 -61.99
C THR A 42 -3.81 13.70 -63.00
N MET A 43 -2.49 13.59 -62.77
CA MET A 43 -1.57 12.81 -63.60
C MET A 43 -1.88 11.32 -63.51
N THR A 44 -1.48 10.53 -64.55
CA THR A 44 -1.38 9.07 -64.40
C THR A 44 -0.25 8.70 -63.43
N ASP A 45 -0.23 7.48 -62.91
CA ASP A 45 0.83 7.02 -62.01
C ASP A 45 2.21 7.05 -62.66
N GLU A 46 2.26 6.71 -63.97
CA GLU A 46 3.46 6.76 -64.77
C GLU A 46 3.94 8.22 -64.96
N GLN A 47 3.06 9.13 -65.33
CA GLN A 47 3.38 10.57 -65.48
C GLN A 47 3.91 11.18 -64.16
N LEU A 48 3.30 10.85 -63.05
CA LEU A 48 3.72 11.33 -61.72
C LEU A 48 5.09 10.75 -61.35
N THR A 49 5.30 9.45 -61.61
CA THR A 49 6.57 8.76 -61.39
C THR A 49 7.69 9.39 -62.21
N ASP A 50 7.46 9.57 -63.51
CA ASP A 50 8.45 10.19 -64.41
C ASP A 50 8.77 11.66 -64.01
N SER A 51 7.77 12.40 -63.57
CA SER A 51 7.96 13.77 -63.11
C SER A 51 8.84 13.85 -61.87
N LEU A 52 8.52 13.03 -60.86
CA LEU A 52 9.29 12.98 -59.61
C LEU A 52 10.73 12.44 -59.84
N ALA A 53 10.86 11.34 -60.58
CA ALA A 53 12.17 10.76 -60.89
C ALA A 53 13.00 11.70 -61.79
N GLY A 54 12.37 12.39 -62.73
CA GLY A 54 13.02 13.37 -63.58
C GLY A 54 13.59 14.58 -62.84
N ASP A 55 12.99 14.95 -61.73
CA ASP A 55 13.51 15.98 -60.82
C ASP A 55 14.54 15.40 -59.79
N GLY A 56 14.85 14.12 -59.86
CA GLY A 56 15.83 13.47 -58.97
C GLY A 56 15.28 13.11 -57.57
N MET A 57 13.99 13.00 -57.46
CA MET A 57 13.37 12.52 -56.23
C MET A 57 13.64 11.04 -56.01
N SER A 58 13.79 10.63 -54.75
CA SER A 58 14.03 9.24 -54.37
C SER A 58 12.82 8.32 -54.65
N GLY A 59 13.08 7.03 -54.72
CA GLY A 59 12.01 6.04 -54.85
C GLY A 59 11.04 6.06 -53.66
N MET A 60 11.50 6.46 -52.49
CA MET A 60 10.64 6.68 -51.32
C MET A 60 9.61 7.78 -51.58
N MET A 61 10.03 8.94 -52.08
CA MET A 61 9.14 10.06 -52.42
C MET A 61 8.14 9.68 -53.50
N VAL A 62 8.57 8.96 -54.52
CA VAL A 62 7.70 8.44 -55.59
C VAL A 62 6.63 7.50 -54.97
N SER A 63 7.06 6.53 -54.18
CA SER A 63 6.14 5.59 -53.54
C SER A 63 5.13 6.31 -52.62
N MET A 64 5.59 7.25 -51.81
CA MET A 64 4.76 8.07 -50.94
C MET A 64 3.74 8.89 -51.77
N ALA A 65 4.17 9.57 -52.84
CA ALA A 65 3.29 10.36 -53.70
C ALA A 65 2.18 9.49 -54.32
N LEU A 66 2.52 8.29 -54.80
CA LEU A 66 1.56 7.34 -55.38
C LEU A 66 0.56 6.83 -54.32
N LYS A 67 1.03 6.55 -53.11
CA LYS A 67 0.12 6.16 -52.00
C LYS A 67 -0.89 7.26 -51.69
N ILE A 68 -0.42 8.50 -51.57
CA ILE A 68 -1.28 9.66 -51.29
C ILE A 68 -2.26 9.85 -52.44
N LYS A 69 -1.76 9.87 -53.68
CA LYS A 69 -2.62 10.04 -54.87
C LYS A 69 -3.76 9.02 -54.92
N ASN A 70 -3.43 7.75 -54.73
CA ASN A 70 -4.35 6.63 -54.93
C ASN A 70 -5.04 6.19 -53.65
N GLN A 71 -4.78 6.88 -52.52
CA GLN A 71 -5.23 6.46 -51.16
C GLN A 71 -4.91 4.96 -50.91
N ALA A 72 -3.74 4.54 -51.32
CA ALA A 72 -3.31 3.15 -51.35
C ALA A 72 -2.60 2.75 -50.07
N TRP A 73 -3.19 3.12 -48.92
CA TRP A 73 -2.72 2.75 -47.61
C TRP A 73 -3.29 1.38 -47.18
N ALA A 74 -2.52 0.64 -46.46
CA ALA A 74 -3.06 -0.53 -45.74
C ALA A 74 -4.08 -0.07 -44.70
N ALA A 75 -4.95 -0.99 -44.27
CA ALA A 75 -5.93 -0.68 -43.24
C ALA A 75 -5.26 -0.05 -41.99
N TYR A 76 -5.76 1.08 -41.54
CA TYR A 76 -5.26 1.92 -40.44
C TYR A 76 -3.89 2.58 -40.65
N GLU A 77 -3.15 2.25 -41.72
CA GLU A 77 -1.76 2.72 -41.93
C GLU A 77 -1.71 4.25 -42.05
N GLU A 78 -2.62 4.86 -42.80
CA GLU A 78 -2.63 6.31 -43.01
C GLU A 78 -2.66 7.09 -41.69
N GLY A 79 -3.50 6.69 -40.76
CA GLY A 79 -3.66 7.34 -39.45
C GLY A 79 -2.43 7.26 -38.55
N PHE A 80 -1.59 6.24 -38.74
CA PHE A 80 -0.30 6.13 -38.03
C PHE A 80 0.82 6.89 -38.77
N ARG A 81 0.74 6.99 -40.09
CA ARG A 81 1.73 7.69 -40.88
C ARG A 81 1.51 9.21 -40.89
N ILE A 82 0.26 9.65 -41.00
CA ILE A 82 -0.10 11.07 -41.05
C ILE A 82 -0.97 11.40 -39.80
N HIS A 83 -0.37 12.13 -38.85
CA HIS A 83 -1.05 12.46 -37.61
C HIS A 83 -0.74 13.87 -37.14
N SER A 84 -1.67 14.50 -36.43
CA SER A 84 -1.49 15.80 -35.78
C SER A 84 -1.24 15.63 -34.28
N TYR A 85 -0.09 16.10 -33.85
CA TYR A 85 0.37 15.97 -32.45
C TYR A 85 0.17 17.27 -31.71
N LYS A 86 -0.40 17.15 -30.53
CA LYS A 86 -0.63 18.26 -29.60
C LYS A 86 0.60 18.48 -28.72
N PRO A 87 0.91 19.70 -28.31
CA PRO A 87 1.97 19.95 -27.36
C PRO A 87 1.54 19.59 -25.95
N TYR A 88 2.54 19.34 -25.13
CA TYR A 88 2.43 19.14 -23.68
C TYR A 88 3.29 20.19 -22.96
N SER A 89 2.97 20.46 -21.69
CA SER A 89 3.83 21.28 -20.84
C SER A 89 5.15 20.57 -20.51
N ASP A 90 6.16 21.32 -20.10
CA ASP A 90 7.41 20.77 -19.58
C ASP A 90 7.12 19.92 -18.32
N ALA A 91 7.11 18.60 -18.51
CA ALA A 91 6.78 17.66 -17.46
C ALA A 91 7.78 17.70 -16.29
N ASN A 92 9.07 17.89 -16.55
CA ASN A 92 10.09 17.95 -15.51
C ASN A 92 9.85 19.12 -14.56
N TYR A 93 9.63 20.30 -15.12
CA TYR A 93 9.36 21.49 -14.34
C TYR A 93 8.10 21.35 -13.49
N TRP A 94 7.03 20.83 -14.10
CA TRP A 94 5.75 20.71 -13.40
C TRP A 94 5.74 19.57 -12.38
N ASN A 95 6.43 18.47 -12.63
CA ASN A 95 6.62 17.42 -11.63
C ASN A 95 7.36 17.95 -10.41
N GLU A 96 8.42 18.73 -10.61
CA GLU A 96 9.13 19.37 -9.51
C GLU A 96 8.24 20.36 -8.77
N LYS A 97 7.54 21.23 -9.50
CA LYS A 97 6.63 22.22 -8.93
C LYS A 97 5.47 21.61 -8.18
N MET A 98 4.93 20.51 -8.67
CA MET A 98 3.85 19.75 -8.05
C MET A 98 4.31 18.83 -6.93
N MET A 99 5.61 18.70 -6.76
CA MET A 99 6.21 17.71 -5.85
C MET A 99 5.69 16.30 -6.14
N SER A 100 5.44 15.97 -7.39
CA SER A 100 5.28 14.61 -7.85
C SER A 100 6.64 14.03 -8.22
N SER A 101 6.78 12.70 -8.16
CA SER A 101 8.00 12.08 -8.65
C SER A 101 8.02 12.09 -10.16
N GLY A 102 9.22 12.17 -10.67
CA GLY A 102 9.42 11.97 -12.08
C GLY A 102 9.65 13.20 -12.88
N GLY A 103 10.34 13.03 -13.93
CA GLY A 103 10.75 14.00 -14.89
C GLY A 103 10.60 13.49 -16.31
N SER A 104 9.86 12.42 -16.51
CA SER A 104 9.85 11.78 -17.81
C SER A 104 8.46 11.70 -18.37
N TYR A 105 8.40 12.05 -19.62
CA TYR A 105 7.19 12.01 -20.42
C TYR A 105 7.45 11.16 -21.67
N MET A 106 6.66 10.12 -21.87
CA MET A 106 6.86 9.22 -23.01
C MET A 106 6.52 9.81 -24.39
N GLY A 107 5.81 10.90 -24.42
CA GLY A 107 5.36 11.45 -25.69
C GLY A 107 4.14 10.73 -26.28
N ASN A 108 3.78 11.13 -27.47
CA ASN A 108 2.68 10.52 -28.22
C ASN A 108 3.19 9.32 -29.03
N PRO A 109 2.56 8.15 -28.95
CA PRO A 109 2.91 7.02 -29.80
C PRO A 109 2.65 7.37 -31.28
N THR A 110 3.55 6.94 -32.14
CA THR A 110 3.36 7.02 -33.60
C THR A 110 2.75 5.75 -34.18
N GLY A 111 2.98 4.61 -33.49
CA GLY A 111 2.67 3.29 -34.03
C GLY A 111 3.70 2.78 -35.05
N ILE A 112 4.78 3.52 -35.28
CA ILE A 112 5.86 3.15 -36.23
C ILE A 112 7.05 2.59 -35.43
N TYR A 113 7.70 1.55 -35.98
CA TYR A 113 8.93 0.97 -35.44
C TYR A 113 9.97 0.70 -36.53
N ALA A 114 11.26 0.62 -36.18
CA ALA A 114 12.31 0.17 -37.09
C ALA A 114 12.48 -1.35 -36.96
N GLU A 115 12.55 -2.05 -38.08
CA GLU A 115 12.74 -3.51 -38.12
C GLU A 115 14.21 -3.90 -37.88
N ASN A 116 15.15 -3.04 -38.37
CA ASN A 116 16.59 -3.26 -38.22
C ASN A 116 17.28 -2.00 -37.73
N ASP A 117 18.47 -2.16 -37.16
CA ASP A 117 19.36 -1.04 -36.87
C ASP A 117 19.79 -0.38 -38.19
N GLY A 118 19.70 0.96 -38.22
CA GLY A 118 20.04 1.77 -39.38
C GLY A 118 18.92 1.91 -40.42
N ASP A 119 17.76 1.30 -40.25
CA ASP A 119 16.60 1.57 -41.10
C ASP A 119 16.31 3.07 -41.09
N GLU A 120 16.14 3.65 -42.26
CA GLU A 120 15.84 5.06 -42.38
C GLU A 120 14.34 5.31 -42.13
N ILE A 121 14.05 6.25 -41.23
CA ILE A 121 12.71 6.77 -40.94
C ILE A 121 12.65 8.22 -41.35
N TYR A 122 11.73 8.53 -42.25
CA TYR A 122 11.57 9.83 -42.85
C TYR A 122 10.42 10.55 -42.17
N VAL A 123 10.72 11.69 -41.54
CA VAL A 123 9.74 12.44 -40.74
C VAL A 123 9.55 13.82 -41.36
N PHE A 124 8.40 14.05 -41.98
CA PHE A 124 8.03 15.30 -42.58
C PHE A 124 7.21 16.14 -41.61
N VAL A 125 7.67 17.32 -41.27
CA VAL A 125 7.03 18.25 -40.35
C VAL A 125 6.45 19.44 -41.11
N ASP A 126 5.17 19.69 -40.94
CA ASP A 126 4.41 20.66 -41.73
C ASP A 126 4.87 22.10 -41.53
N SER A 127 5.12 22.49 -40.31
CA SER A 127 5.36 23.89 -39.97
C SER A 127 6.60 24.10 -39.13
N SER A 128 7.08 25.33 -39.05
CA SER A 128 8.16 25.72 -38.15
C SER A 128 7.77 25.49 -36.70
N ILE A 129 8.71 24.97 -35.92
CA ILE A 129 8.48 24.73 -34.52
C ILE A 129 8.28 26.08 -33.82
N PRO A 130 7.15 26.30 -33.13
CA PRO A 130 6.86 27.56 -32.48
C PRO A 130 7.93 27.94 -31.44
N SER A 131 8.21 29.21 -31.32
CA SER A 131 9.13 29.71 -30.29
C SER A 131 8.64 29.34 -28.91
N GLY A 132 9.53 28.85 -28.07
CA GLY A 132 9.18 28.36 -26.75
C GLY A 132 8.60 26.93 -26.77
N SER A 133 8.70 26.21 -27.87
CA SER A 133 8.40 24.79 -27.93
C SER A 133 9.55 23.96 -28.46
N THR A 134 9.51 22.66 -28.23
CA THR A 134 10.47 21.71 -28.78
C THR A 134 9.76 20.51 -29.38
N LEU A 135 10.30 19.96 -30.43
CA LEU A 135 9.76 18.79 -31.10
C LEU A 135 10.89 17.76 -31.31
N TYR A 136 10.69 16.58 -30.80
CA TYR A 136 11.62 15.45 -30.91
C TYR A 136 10.88 14.20 -31.33
N ILE A 137 11.60 13.26 -31.94
CA ILE A 137 11.20 11.86 -32.10
C ILE A 137 12.18 10.99 -31.36
N ALA A 138 11.70 10.04 -30.58
CA ALA A 138 12.52 9.12 -29.80
C ALA A 138 12.01 7.68 -29.95
N GLY A 139 12.95 6.74 -30.02
CA GLY A 139 12.65 5.31 -30.06
C GLY A 139 12.65 4.71 -28.65
N CYS A 140 11.75 3.77 -28.42
CA CYS A 140 11.63 2.97 -27.20
C CYS A 140 11.79 1.50 -27.55
N VAL A 141 12.84 0.88 -27.06
CA VAL A 141 13.05 -0.57 -27.16
C VAL A 141 12.55 -1.21 -25.87
N GLU A 142 11.60 -2.13 -25.97
CA GLU A 142 10.94 -2.79 -24.85
C GLU A 142 10.36 -1.84 -23.79
N ASN A 143 10.99 -1.75 -22.64
CA ASN A 143 10.60 -0.88 -21.53
C ASN A 143 11.53 0.33 -21.37
N ASP A 144 12.39 0.56 -22.33
CA ASP A 144 13.33 1.67 -22.26
C ASP A 144 12.62 3.01 -22.10
N LEU A 145 13.19 3.79 -21.23
CA LEU A 145 12.66 5.08 -20.87
C LEU A 145 12.87 6.09 -21.99
N ILE A 146 11.79 6.59 -22.54
CA ILE A 146 11.82 7.79 -23.36
C ILE A 146 11.78 9.01 -22.43
N THR A 147 12.94 9.43 -21.97
CA THR A 147 12.97 10.41 -20.89
C THR A 147 12.86 11.85 -21.33
N ASN A 148 13.28 12.20 -22.50
CA ASN A 148 13.27 13.59 -22.98
C ASN A 148 14.07 13.80 -24.28
N SER A 149 14.34 15.05 -24.56
CA SER A 149 15.22 15.56 -25.60
C SER A 149 16.64 14.99 -25.65
N THR A 150 17.13 14.28 -24.62
CA THR A 150 18.50 13.74 -24.61
C THR A 150 18.60 12.38 -25.31
N THR A 151 17.50 11.66 -25.44
CA THR A 151 17.43 10.37 -26.12
C THR A 151 16.78 10.44 -27.50
N GLY A 152 16.17 11.58 -27.84
CA GLY A 152 15.48 11.79 -29.09
C GLY A 152 16.25 12.64 -30.10
N THR A 153 15.88 12.50 -31.36
CA THR A 153 16.35 13.35 -32.44
C THR A 153 15.44 14.57 -32.56
N ARG A 154 16.02 15.76 -32.54
CA ARG A 154 15.28 17.01 -32.71
C ARG A 154 14.77 17.14 -34.14
N LEU A 155 13.50 17.47 -34.30
CA LEU A 155 12.86 17.68 -35.58
C LEU A 155 12.80 19.17 -35.96
N THR A 156 12.84 19.42 -37.26
CA THR A 156 12.67 20.74 -37.87
C THR A 156 11.62 20.68 -38.97
N LYS A 157 11.12 21.82 -39.43
CA LYS A 157 10.18 21.88 -40.55
C LYS A 157 10.73 21.16 -41.80
N GLY A 158 9.90 20.44 -42.50
CA GLY A 158 10.22 19.64 -43.70
C GLY A 158 10.76 18.26 -43.34
N LEU A 159 11.59 17.70 -44.22
CA LEU A 159 12.12 16.35 -44.11
C LEU A 159 13.23 16.25 -43.07
N ASN A 160 13.06 15.33 -42.16
CA ASN A 160 14.08 14.84 -41.20
C ASN A 160 14.32 13.36 -41.47
N VAL A 161 15.55 12.92 -41.43
CA VAL A 161 15.92 11.51 -41.60
C VAL A 161 16.48 10.97 -40.28
N ILE A 162 15.90 9.90 -39.80
CA ILE A 162 16.24 9.30 -38.51
C ILE A 162 16.82 7.91 -38.79
N SER A 163 17.96 7.58 -38.18
CA SER A 163 18.50 6.22 -38.17
C SER A 163 17.74 5.38 -37.15
N GLY A 164 17.14 4.32 -37.61
CA GLY A 164 16.34 3.44 -36.78
C GLY A 164 17.16 2.60 -35.83
N THR A 165 16.56 2.27 -34.69
CA THR A 165 17.03 1.26 -33.76
C THR A 165 16.09 0.06 -33.85
N LYS A 166 16.64 -1.12 -33.98
CA LYS A 166 15.89 -2.37 -34.15
C LYS A 166 14.83 -2.53 -33.05
N ASN A 167 13.61 -2.81 -33.49
CA ASN A 167 12.44 -3.02 -32.60
C ASN A 167 12.04 -1.78 -31.75
N ALA A 168 12.63 -0.61 -31.97
CA ALA A 168 12.22 0.59 -31.26
C ALA A 168 10.90 1.12 -31.80
N LEU A 169 9.91 1.27 -30.91
CA LEU A 169 8.68 2.04 -31.14
C LEU A 169 8.97 3.54 -31.02
N TYR A 170 8.51 4.32 -31.97
CA TYR A 170 8.76 5.76 -32.00
C TYR A 170 7.64 6.56 -31.37
N TYR A 171 8.04 7.65 -30.70
CA TYR A 171 7.17 8.59 -30.01
C TYR A 171 7.54 10.01 -30.39
N ILE A 172 6.54 10.86 -30.54
CA ILE A 172 6.71 12.30 -30.74
C ILE A 172 6.62 13.00 -29.39
N LEU A 173 7.71 13.70 -29.04
CA LEU A 173 7.78 14.56 -27.85
C LEU A 173 7.66 16.00 -28.32
N TYR A 174 6.45 16.55 -28.26
CA TYR A 174 6.16 17.93 -28.55
C TYR A 174 5.85 18.65 -27.25
N THR A 175 6.82 19.43 -26.74
CA THR A 175 6.69 20.15 -25.46
C THR A 175 6.66 21.66 -25.68
N ALA A 176 5.87 22.35 -24.82
CA ALA A 176 5.72 23.80 -24.87
C ALA A 176 6.05 24.40 -23.50
N ASP A 177 6.87 25.46 -23.51
CA ASP A 177 7.18 26.25 -22.30
C ASP A 177 6.02 27.21 -22.00
N THR A 178 4.98 26.70 -21.44
CA THR A 178 3.82 27.48 -21.02
C THR A 178 4.15 28.50 -19.94
N ARG A 179 5.18 28.27 -19.15
CA ARG A 179 5.61 29.10 -18.04
C ARG A 179 6.26 30.41 -18.49
N THR A 180 7.34 30.31 -19.22
CA THR A 180 8.13 31.52 -19.66
C THR A 180 7.37 32.30 -20.69
N MET A 181 6.70 31.60 -21.61
CA MET A 181 5.93 32.21 -22.67
C MET A 181 4.58 32.76 -22.20
N LYS A 182 4.14 32.40 -20.99
CA LYS A 182 2.83 32.82 -20.45
C LYS A 182 1.66 32.56 -21.38
N LYS A 183 1.71 31.44 -22.07
CA LYS A 183 0.78 31.04 -23.11
C LYS A 183 0.12 29.71 -22.71
N LYS A 184 -1.19 29.60 -22.93
CA LYS A 184 -1.93 28.35 -22.66
C LYS A 184 -1.59 27.30 -23.69
N LEU A 185 -1.69 26.01 -23.34
CA LEU A 185 -1.41 24.91 -24.26
C LEU A 185 -2.27 24.91 -25.52
N ASP A 186 -3.54 25.26 -25.40
CA ASP A 186 -4.48 25.30 -26.52
C ASP A 186 -4.25 26.48 -27.48
N GLU A 187 -3.42 27.45 -27.09
CA GLU A 187 -2.95 28.51 -27.95
C GLU A 187 -1.74 28.12 -28.83
N TRP A 188 -1.18 26.92 -28.62
CA TRP A 188 -0.12 26.33 -29.41
C TRP A 188 -0.73 25.49 -30.55
N PRO A 189 -0.20 25.59 -31.78
CA PRO A 189 -0.71 24.79 -32.89
C PRO A 189 -0.43 23.30 -32.67
N ASP A 190 -1.34 22.46 -33.16
CA ASP A 190 -1.05 21.05 -33.35
C ASP A 190 -0.01 20.93 -34.47
N MET A 191 0.94 19.99 -34.30
CA MET A 191 2.00 19.77 -35.31
C MET A 191 1.62 18.57 -36.17
N ARG A 192 1.36 18.84 -37.46
CA ARG A 192 1.10 17.79 -38.44
C ARG A 192 2.41 17.14 -38.86
N ILE A 193 2.48 15.83 -38.77
CA ILE A 193 3.67 15.04 -39.08
C ILE A 193 3.27 13.87 -39.97
N HIS A 194 4.09 13.62 -40.98
CA HIS A 194 3.99 12.43 -41.80
C HIS A 194 5.28 11.62 -41.66
N ILE A 195 5.15 10.32 -41.45
CA ILE A 195 6.28 9.41 -41.19
C ILE A 195 6.27 8.32 -42.26
N GLU A 196 7.33 8.25 -43.07
CA GLU A 196 7.58 7.16 -43.99
C GLU A 196 8.81 6.37 -43.59
N GLY A 197 9.02 5.19 -44.18
CA GLY A 197 9.98 4.22 -43.66
C GLY A 197 9.47 3.51 -42.42
N GLY A 198 10.29 2.63 -41.85
CA GLY A 198 9.88 1.76 -40.75
C GLY A 198 8.65 0.92 -41.05
N GLN A 199 8.18 0.19 -40.08
CA GLN A 199 7.00 -0.69 -40.15
C GLN A 199 5.91 -0.21 -39.21
N VAL A 200 4.65 -0.53 -39.51
CA VAL A 200 3.51 -0.22 -38.66
C VAL A 200 3.31 -1.34 -37.61
N ASN A 201 3.49 -1.01 -36.35
CA ASN A 201 3.03 -1.83 -35.20
C ASN A 201 1.61 -1.42 -34.78
N GLY A 202 1.28 -0.15 -34.96
CA GLY A 202 0.05 0.44 -34.47
C GLY A 202 0.01 0.66 -32.96
N TYR A 203 -1.02 1.30 -32.53
CA TYR A 203 -1.45 1.46 -31.11
C TYR A 203 -2.95 1.65 -31.08
N TYR A 204 -3.55 1.55 -29.89
CA TYR A 204 -4.97 1.83 -29.72
C TYR A 204 -5.14 3.05 -28.81
N ASP A 205 -5.92 4.03 -29.25
CA ASP A 205 -6.27 5.22 -28.49
C ASP A 205 -7.79 5.27 -28.36
N VAL A 206 -8.32 5.26 -27.15
CA VAL A 206 -9.76 5.26 -26.87
C VAL A 206 -10.47 6.52 -27.36
N ASN A 207 -9.73 7.63 -27.55
CA ASN A 207 -10.26 8.90 -28.01
C ASN A 207 -10.18 9.09 -29.53
N PHE A 208 -9.44 8.21 -30.22
CA PHE A 208 -9.17 8.33 -31.65
C PHE A 208 -9.74 7.18 -32.46
N HIS A 209 -9.63 5.94 -31.96
CA HIS A 209 -10.08 4.74 -32.66
C HIS A 209 -11.47 4.30 -32.20
N ALA A 210 -12.25 3.71 -33.10
CA ALA A 210 -13.48 3.06 -32.70
C ALA A 210 -13.20 1.80 -31.84
N SER A 211 -14.06 1.50 -30.88
CA SER A 211 -13.90 0.33 -30.01
C SER A 211 -13.73 -0.98 -30.76
N ALA A 212 -14.38 -1.12 -31.93
CA ALA A 212 -14.26 -2.29 -32.80
C ALA A 212 -12.86 -2.51 -33.38
N ASP A 213 -12.02 -1.47 -33.37
CA ASP A 213 -10.68 -1.53 -33.95
C ASP A 213 -9.63 -2.07 -32.99
N TYR A 214 -9.90 -2.03 -31.69
CA TYR A 214 -8.97 -2.51 -30.68
C TYR A 214 -8.37 -3.88 -30.98
N LEU A 215 -9.22 -4.88 -31.18
CA LEU A 215 -8.77 -6.26 -31.44
C LEU A 215 -8.03 -6.40 -32.79
N LYS A 216 -8.41 -5.61 -33.78
CA LYS A 216 -7.77 -5.64 -35.09
C LYS A 216 -6.37 -5.06 -34.99
N LEU A 217 -6.20 -3.89 -34.37
CA LEU A 217 -4.94 -3.22 -34.15
C LEU A 217 -3.99 -4.06 -33.28
N MET A 218 -4.49 -4.55 -32.14
CA MET A 218 -3.70 -5.38 -31.24
C MET A 218 -3.21 -6.69 -31.88
N ARG A 219 -4.06 -7.34 -32.70
CA ARG A 219 -3.68 -8.56 -33.42
C ARG A 219 -2.74 -8.31 -34.58
N ALA A 220 -2.81 -7.13 -35.18
CA ALA A 220 -1.91 -6.71 -36.27
C ALA A 220 -0.51 -6.31 -35.79
N ALA A 221 -0.35 -6.02 -34.48
CA ALA A 221 0.93 -5.64 -33.90
C ALA A 221 2.01 -6.67 -34.18
N LYS A 222 3.17 -6.20 -34.60
CA LYS A 222 4.34 -7.01 -35.01
C LYS A 222 5.32 -7.22 -33.88
N LEU A 223 5.44 -6.22 -33.00
CA LEU A 223 6.34 -6.29 -31.85
C LEU A 223 5.72 -7.04 -30.68
N ASN A 224 6.57 -7.44 -29.75
CA ASN A 224 6.14 -8.03 -28.48
C ASN A 224 5.46 -7.02 -27.55
N ARG A 225 5.47 -5.75 -27.86
CA ARG A 225 4.87 -4.66 -27.08
C ARG A 225 3.80 -3.94 -27.92
N PHE A 226 2.74 -3.54 -27.21
CA PHE A 226 1.65 -2.76 -27.77
C PHE A 226 1.27 -1.64 -26.80
N THR A 227 0.83 -0.51 -27.35
CA THR A 227 0.47 0.65 -26.53
C THR A 227 -1.03 0.90 -26.60
N ILE A 228 -1.65 1.08 -25.44
CA ILE A 228 -3.02 1.56 -25.29
C ILE A 228 -2.97 2.95 -24.64
N ARG A 229 -3.63 3.91 -25.25
CA ARG A 229 -3.77 5.26 -24.71
C ARG A 229 -5.21 5.51 -24.27
N GLY A 230 -5.38 5.88 -22.99
CA GLY A 230 -6.59 6.43 -22.43
C GLY A 230 -6.63 7.96 -22.49
N GLY A 231 -7.54 8.56 -21.77
CA GLY A 231 -7.62 10.01 -21.60
C GLY A 231 -6.49 10.57 -20.74
N HIS A 232 -6.10 9.83 -19.72
CA HIS A 232 -5.15 10.23 -18.68
C HIS A 232 -4.08 9.19 -18.38
N SER A 233 -4.10 8.07 -19.08
CA SER A 233 -3.27 6.91 -18.82
C SER A 233 -2.75 6.28 -20.09
N LEU A 234 -1.68 5.52 -19.93
CA LEU A 234 -1.05 4.80 -21.02
C LEU A 234 -0.60 3.42 -20.54
N TYR A 235 -1.08 2.37 -21.21
CA TYR A 235 -0.61 1.00 -21.02
C TYR A 235 0.41 0.66 -22.11
N HIS A 236 1.59 0.25 -21.70
CA HIS A 236 2.62 -0.28 -22.59
C HIS A 236 3.00 -1.68 -22.11
N LEU A 237 2.27 -2.68 -22.57
CA LEU A 237 2.36 -4.05 -22.08
C LEU A 237 2.76 -5.01 -23.21
N LYS A 238 3.15 -6.23 -22.82
CA LYS A 238 3.39 -7.31 -23.79
C LYS A 238 2.12 -7.61 -24.59
N THR A 239 2.28 -7.78 -25.90
CA THR A 239 1.15 -8.12 -26.78
C THR A 239 0.46 -9.43 -26.32
N ALA A 240 1.23 -10.36 -25.76
CA ALA A 240 0.70 -11.59 -25.18
C ALA A 240 -0.26 -11.32 -24.02
N SER A 241 0.06 -10.38 -23.14
CA SER A 241 -0.79 -10.03 -21.99
C SER A 241 -2.08 -9.36 -22.43
N PHE A 242 -2.03 -8.48 -23.45
CA PHE A 242 -3.26 -7.95 -24.04
C PHE A 242 -4.15 -9.06 -24.61
N LYS A 243 -3.58 -10.03 -25.29
CA LYS A 243 -4.31 -11.18 -25.87
C LYS A 243 -4.98 -12.06 -24.82
N GLN A 244 -4.39 -12.17 -23.64
CA GLN A 244 -4.86 -13.06 -22.58
C GLN A 244 -5.77 -12.35 -21.58
N VAL A 245 -5.44 -11.12 -21.18
CA VAL A 245 -6.20 -10.39 -20.17
C VAL A 245 -7.34 -9.59 -20.80
N PHE A 246 -7.04 -8.75 -21.77
CA PHE A 246 -7.97 -7.79 -22.36
C PHE A 246 -8.57 -8.34 -23.66
N THR A 247 -9.25 -9.47 -23.55
CA THR A 247 -9.72 -10.28 -24.69
C THR A 247 -10.83 -9.63 -25.53
N THR A 248 -11.44 -8.54 -25.07
CA THR A 248 -12.48 -7.79 -25.79
C THR A 248 -12.24 -6.29 -25.67
N ALA A 249 -12.78 -5.52 -26.63
CA ALA A 249 -12.71 -4.07 -26.55
C ALA A 249 -13.43 -3.51 -25.30
N ALA A 250 -14.52 -4.12 -24.89
CA ALA A 250 -15.24 -3.71 -23.69
C ALA A 250 -14.38 -3.86 -22.42
N LYS A 251 -13.66 -4.98 -22.28
CA LYS A 251 -12.70 -5.18 -21.18
C LYS A 251 -11.62 -4.12 -21.19
N MET A 252 -11.01 -3.92 -22.36
CA MET A 252 -9.93 -2.96 -22.50
C MET A 252 -10.38 -1.53 -22.19
N ASN A 253 -11.46 -1.10 -22.80
CA ASN A 253 -11.98 0.25 -22.58
C ASN A 253 -12.38 0.48 -21.12
N LYS A 254 -13.05 -0.48 -20.48
CA LYS A 254 -13.39 -0.37 -19.05
C LYS A 254 -12.14 -0.25 -18.19
N SER A 255 -11.12 -1.04 -18.49
CA SER A 255 -9.88 -1.07 -17.69
C SER A 255 -9.06 0.22 -17.84
N ILE A 256 -8.86 0.71 -19.06
CA ILE A 256 -8.12 1.97 -19.25
C ILE A 256 -8.90 3.17 -18.72
N CYS A 257 -10.22 3.22 -18.87
CA CYS A 257 -11.04 4.28 -18.29
C CYS A 257 -11.03 4.24 -16.75
N TRP A 258 -10.98 3.04 -16.16
CA TRP A 258 -10.81 2.93 -14.71
C TRP A 258 -9.44 3.48 -14.27
N PHE A 259 -8.38 3.14 -14.98
CA PHE A 259 -7.03 3.64 -14.65
C PHE A 259 -6.92 5.16 -14.90
N ASP A 260 -7.63 5.68 -15.89
CA ASP A 260 -7.84 7.12 -16.05
C ASP A 260 -8.51 7.75 -14.81
N SER A 261 -9.50 7.05 -14.23
CA SER A 261 -10.15 7.52 -13.00
C SER A 261 -9.19 7.53 -11.82
N VAL A 262 -8.30 6.56 -11.69
CA VAL A 262 -7.23 6.56 -10.67
C VAL A 262 -6.37 7.82 -10.80
N ALA A 263 -5.92 8.13 -12.01
CA ALA A 263 -5.15 9.34 -12.28
C ALA A 263 -5.91 10.62 -11.87
N VAL A 264 -7.20 10.68 -12.20
CA VAL A 264 -8.08 11.81 -11.87
C VAL A 264 -8.23 11.98 -10.37
N TRP A 265 -8.55 10.92 -9.66
CA TRP A 265 -8.79 10.96 -8.22
C TRP A 265 -7.56 11.38 -7.44
N GLU A 266 -6.41 10.81 -7.78
CA GLU A 266 -5.14 11.14 -7.11
C GLU A 266 -4.72 12.58 -7.37
N LYS A 267 -4.79 13.04 -8.63
CA LYS A 267 -4.44 14.42 -8.97
C LYS A 267 -5.41 15.43 -8.32
N ASN A 268 -6.68 15.12 -8.21
CA ASN A 268 -7.64 15.96 -7.48
C ASN A 268 -7.28 16.08 -6.00
N LEU A 269 -6.86 14.98 -5.35
CA LEU A 269 -6.40 15.04 -3.97
C LEU A 269 -5.19 15.96 -3.78
N MET A 270 -4.29 15.99 -4.77
CA MET A 270 -3.13 16.88 -4.77
C MET A 270 -3.50 18.36 -5.05
N GLY A 271 -4.77 18.69 -5.27
CA GLY A 271 -5.20 20.03 -5.64
C GLY A 271 -5.04 20.34 -7.13
N MET A 272 -4.90 19.32 -7.97
CA MET A 272 -4.96 19.42 -9.41
C MET A 272 -6.36 19.04 -9.88
N THR A 273 -6.96 19.85 -10.72
CA THR A 273 -8.28 19.56 -11.29
C THR A 273 -8.25 19.65 -12.80
N GLU A 274 -9.17 18.96 -13.41
CA GLU A 274 -9.37 19.07 -14.84
C GLU A 274 -9.95 20.44 -15.19
N GLU A 275 -9.28 21.20 -16.06
CA GLU A 275 -9.72 22.52 -16.47
C GLU A 275 -10.67 22.43 -17.65
N VAL A 276 -11.93 22.60 -17.37
CA VAL A 276 -12.97 22.62 -18.41
C VAL A 276 -13.06 23.97 -19.11
N ALA A 277 -12.82 25.06 -18.37
CA ALA A 277 -13.01 26.43 -18.86
C ALA A 277 -11.90 26.91 -19.82
N LEU A 278 -10.80 26.18 -19.93
CA LEU A 278 -9.65 26.58 -20.75
C LEU A 278 -9.56 25.88 -22.11
N GLY A 279 -10.68 25.43 -22.65
CA GLY A 279 -10.66 24.74 -23.93
C GLY A 279 -10.02 23.37 -23.84
N LYS A 280 -10.55 22.54 -23.00
CA LYS A 280 -10.14 21.16 -22.76
C LYS A 280 -10.00 20.39 -24.08
N LYS A 281 -8.78 20.07 -24.45
CA LYS A 281 -8.49 19.15 -25.55
C LYS A 281 -8.33 17.73 -24.98
N ALA A 282 -8.85 16.73 -25.67
CA ALA A 282 -8.64 15.35 -25.30
C ALA A 282 -7.15 15.04 -25.11
N GLY A 283 -6.79 14.41 -23.99
CA GLY A 283 -5.40 14.08 -23.66
C GLY A 283 -4.61 15.16 -22.91
N TYR A 284 -5.26 16.26 -22.48
CA TYR A 284 -4.67 17.25 -21.57
C TYR A 284 -5.47 17.30 -20.28
N PRO A 285 -5.14 16.47 -19.32
CA PRO A 285 -6.04 16.21 -18.20
C PRO A 285 -6.02 17.28 -17.13
N TRP A 286 -4.89 17.93 -16.87
CA TRP A 286 -4.69 18.58 -15.60
C TRP A 286 -4.08 19.96 -15.72
N TYR A 287 -4.51 20.84 -14.80
CA TYR A 287 -3.83 22.07 -14.51
C TYR A 287 -3.83 22.32 -12.99
N LEU A 288 -2.91 23.16 -12.56
CA LEU A 288 -2.80 23.53 -11.15
C LEU A 288 -3.90 24.52 -10.79
N THR A 289 -4.67 24.24 -9.73
CA THR A 289 -5.67 25.18 -9.22
C THR A 289 -5.13 26.09 -8.14
N GLY A 290 -5.77 27.26 -8.01
CA GLY A 290 -5.47 28.26 -6.98
C GLY A 290 -4.16 29.01 -7.19
N GLY A 291 -4.04 30.17 -6.63
CA GLY A 291 -3.06 31.24 -6.73
C GLY A 291 -1.58 30.99 -7.00
N GLU A 292 -1.16 29.76 -7.25
CA GLU A 292 0.21 29.43 -7.59
C GLU A 292 0.51 29.58 -9.08
N ALA A 293 -0.52 29.46 -9.91
CA ALA A 293 -0.39 29.63 -11.33
C ALA A 293 -1.06 30.93 -11.76
N ILE A 294 -0.26 31.85 -12.25
CA ILE A 294 -0.77 33.06 -12.92
C ILE A 294 -1.44 32.65 -14.24
N TYR A 295 -1.10 31.52 -14.79
CA TYR A 295 -1.70 30.92 -15.99
C TYR A 295 -2.07 29.48 -15.70
N PRO A 296 -3.22 29.01 -16.20
CA PRO A 296 -3.58 27.60 -16.15
C PRO A 296 -2.54 26.79 -16.91
N ILE A 297 -2.00 25.79 -16.25
CA ILE A 297 -0.90 25.01 -16.78
C ILE A 297 -1.34 23.58 -16.85
N TYR A 298 -1.37 23.06 -18.06
CA TYR A 298 -1.63 21.67 -18.30
C TYR A 298 -0.40 20.86 -17.89
N TYR A 299 -0.56 20.12 -16.83
CA TYR A 299 0.36 19.12 -16.41
C TYR A 299 -0.03 17.80 -17.05
N ASN A 300 0.84 17.28 -17.87
CA ASN A 300 0.62 16.00 -18.52
C ASN A 300 1.73 15.03 -18.10
N ASN A 301 1.51 14.38 -17.02
CA ASN A 301 2.22 13.17 -16.67
C ASN A 301 1.17 12.07 -16.53
N PRO A 302 0.85 11.38 -17.62
CA PRO A 302 -0.12 10.29 -17.57
C PRO A 302 0.38 9.21 -16.63
N ASN A 303 -0.54 8.54 -15.97
CA ASN A 303 -0.22 7.30 -15.28
C ASN A 303 0.24 6.29 -16.34
N PHE A 304 1.51 5.97 -16.30
CA PHE A 304 2.13 5.11 -17.28
C PHE A 304 2.39 3.74 -16.66
N ALA A 305 1.65 2.74 -17.14
CA ALA A 305 1.78 1.36 -16.71
C ALA A 305 2.54 0.53 -17.73
N ILE A 306 3.57 -0.16 -17.28
CA ILE A 306 4.32 -1.13 -18.07
C ILE A 306 4.19 -2.53 -17.47
N GLU A 307 4.53 -3.52 -18.26
CA GLU A 307 4.70 -4.90 -17.81
C GLU A 307 6.17 -5.18 -17.55
N GLY A 308 6.52 -5.46 -16.29
CA GLY A 308 7.82 -5.99 -15.91
C GLY A 308 7.92 -7.49 -16.14
N GLU A 309 9.10 -8.06 -15.87
CA GLU A 309 9.32 -9.50 -15.92
C GLU A 309 8.90 -10.14 -14.59
N GLU A 310 8.47 -11.41 -14.62
CA GLU A 310 8.11 -12.15 -13.39
C GLU A 310 9.31 -12.33 -12.44
N SER A 311 10.53 -12.25 -12.96
CA SER A 311 11.77 -12.29 -12.19
C SER A 311 12.13 -10.97 -11.52
N ASP A 312 11.42 -9.87 -11.85
CA ASP A 312 11.67 -8.57 -11.25
C ASP A 312 11.26 -8.58 -9.78
N ALA A 313 11.96 -7.79 -8.98
CA ALA A 313 11.66 -7.70 -7.56
C ALA A 313 10.26 -7.13 -7.31
N GLY A 314 9.50 -7.84 -6.48
CA GLY A 314 8.15 -7.44 -6.06
C GLY A 314 7.06 -7.79 -7.08
N TYR A 315 5.81 -7.64 -6.65
CA TYR A 315 4.60 -7.89 -7.44
C TYR A 315 4.36 -6.74 -8.42
N ALA A 316 4.46 -5.52 -7.92
CA ALA A 316 4.45 -4.30 -8.69
C ALA A 316 5.49 -3.33 -8.13
N ASN A 317 5.81 -2.28 -8.86
CA ASN A 317 6.69 -1.22 -8.37
C ASN A 317 6.45 0.09 -9.11
N SER A 318 6.90 1.18 -8.49
CA SER A 318 6.84 2.50 -9.07
C SER A 318 8.23 3.10 -9.19
N THR A 319 8.44 3.83 -10.25
CA THR A 319 9.60 4.72 -10.42
C THR A 319 9.11 6.12 -10.76
N ALA A 320 10.05 7.04 -10.84
CA ALA A 320 9.77 8.44 -11.10
C ALA A 320 8.86 8.72 -12.31
N TYR A 321 8.63 7.81 -13.21
CA TYR A 321 7.94 8.07 -14.47
C TYR A 321 6.90 7.00 -14.84
N ARG A 322 6.86 5.88 -14.14
CA ARG A 322 5.98 4.77 -14.49
C ARG A 322 5.62 3.92 -13.28
N THR A 323 4.56 3.16 -13.42
CA THR A 323 4.28 1.99 -12.58
C THR A 323 4.51 0.73 -13.37
N SER A 324 5.06 -0.31 -12.75
CA SER A 324 5.32 -1.61 -13.36
C SER A 324 4.49 -2.69 -12.68
N TYR A 325 3.95 -3.58 -13.48
CA TYR A 325 3.16 -4.73 -13.03
C TYR A 325 3.82 -5.99 -13.57
N ASN A 326 4.35 -6.82 -12.66
CA ASN A 326 5.28 -7.87 -13.02
C ASN A 326 4.54 -9.16 -13.37
N GLY A 327 4.56 -9.50 -14.64
CA GLY A 327 3.94 -10.71 -15.17
C GLY A 327 2.42 -10.65 -15.36
N PHE A 328 1.92 -11.69 -15.99
CA PHE A 328 0.53 -11.83 -16.42
C PHE A 328 -0.49 -11.75 -15.29
N ASP A 329 -0.23 -12.42 -14.16
CA ASP A 329 -1.17 -12.49 -13.03
C ASP A 329 -1.29 -11.13 -12.34
N CYS A 330 -0.19 -10.39 -12.22
CA CYS A 330 -0.20 -9.04 -11.69
C CYS A 330 -1.02 -8.09 -12.58
N ILE A 331 -0.80 -8.12 -13.90
CA ILE A 331 -1.57 -7.31 -14.85
C ILE A 331 -3.07 -7.63 -14.76
N ARG A 332 -3.44 -8.90 -14.73
CA ARG A 332 -4.84 -9.32 -14.60
C ARG A 332 -5.44 -8.83 -13.28
N ASN A 333 -4.69 -8.92 -12.20
CA ASN A 333 -5.21 -8.57 -10.87
C ASN A 333 -5.22 -7.06 -10.63
N CYS A 334 -4.25 -6.31 -11.15
CA CYS A 334 -4.12 -4.88 -10.86
C CYS A 334 -4.72 -3.96 -11.93
N LEU A 335 -4.79 -4.40 -13.20
CA LEU A 335 -5.19 -3.55 -14.32
C LEU A 335 -6.48 -3.95 -15.03
N ASP A 336 -7.00 -5.18 -14.84
CA ASP A 336 -8.26 -5.60 -15.44
C ASP A 336 -9.46 -5.20 -14.57
N ALA A 337 -10.05 -4.06 -14.85
CA ALA A 337 -11.24 -3.56 -14.14
C ALA A 337 -12.52 -4.44 -14.32
N THR A 338 -12.44 -5.52 -15.07
CA THR A 338 -13.52 -6.51 -15.16
C THR A 338 -13.26 -7.76 -14.31
N ASN A 339 -12.06 -7.88 -13.75
CA ASN A 339 -11.71 -8.94 -12.82
C ASN A 339 -12.43 -8.74 -11.48
N THR A 340 -13.21 -9.74 -11.07
CA THR A 340 -13.98 -9.70 -9.82
C THR A 340 -13.09 -9.70 -8.57
N ASN A 341 -11.84 -10.13 -8.71
CA ASN A 341 -10.84 -10.17 -7.65
C ASN A 341 -9.72 -9.15 -7.90
N MET A 342 -10.02 -8.07 -8.62
CA MET A 342 -9.04 -7.03 -8.89
C MET A 342 -8.48 -6.44 -7.58
N ASP A 343 -7.18 -6.26 -7.55
CA ASP A 343 -6.48 -5.56 -6.50
C ASP A 343 -6.41 -4.05 -6.81
N ASP A 344 -7.48 -3.35 -6.45
CA ASP A 344 -7.55 -1.88 -6.64
C ASP A 344 -6.53 -1.14 -5.78
N TRP A 345 -6.12 -1.74 -4.67
CA TRP A 345 -5.11 -1.17 -3.78
C TRP A 345 -3.79 -0.99 -4.49
N CYS A 346 -3.35 -2.02 -5.22
CA CYS A 346 -2.06 -2.04 -5.90
C CYS A 346 -1.91 -0.86 -6.88
N ALA A 347 -2.92 -0.61 -7.72
CA ALA A 347 -2.83 0.50 -8.68
C ALA A 347 -2.76 1.87 -7.99
N GLY A 348 -3.58 2.10 -6.96
CA GLY A 348 -3.51 3.33 -6.15
C GLY A 348 -2.21 3.45 -5.36
N HIS A 349 -1.63 2.33 -4.91
CA HIS A 349 -0.35 2.28 -4.21
C HIS A 349 0.81 2.73 -5.11
N GLU A 350 0.93 2.11 -6.28
CA GLU A 350 2.02 2.41 -7.21
C GLU A 350 1.92 3.83 -7.80
N CYS A 351 0.72 4.25 -8.19
CA CYS A 351 0.50 5.63 -8.63
C CYS A 351 0.71 6.62 -7.47
N GLY A 352 0.31 6.25 -6.26
CA GLY A 352 0.49 7.03 -5.04
C GLY A 352 1.95 7.37 -4.76
N HIS A 353 2.89 6.45 -5.02
CA HIS A 353 4.33 6.73 -4.91
C HIS A 353 4.76 7.93 -5.76
N ASN A 354 4.17 8.09 -6.93
CA ASN A 354 4.46 9.25 -7.80
C ASN A 354 3.84 10.55 -7.28
N ASN A 355 2.86 10.50 -6.40
CA ASN A 355 2.05 11.64 -5.99
C ASN A 355 2.25 12.06 -4.52
N GLN A 356 2.84 11.22 -3.68
CA GLN A 356 2.93 11.43 -2.22
C GLN A 356 3.98 12.45 -1.76
N ARG A 357 4.92 12.87 -2.59
CA ARG A 357 6.14 13.57 -2.19
C ARG A 357 5.92 14.76 -1.27
N ALA A 358 4.83 15.52 -1.45
CA ALA A 358 4.55 16.69 -0.61
C ALA A 358 4.16 16.33 0.83
N ILE A 359 3.51 15.20 1.04
CA ILE A 359 3.05 14.72 2.36
C ILE A 359 3.93 13.62 2.94
N ASN A 360 4.93 13.15 2.19
CA ASN A 360 5.79 12.06 2.62
C ASN A 360 6.72 12.50 3.75
N LEU A 361 6.54 11.91 4.92
CA LEU A 361 7.45 12.05 6.05
C LEU A 361 8.56 11.01 5.96
N GLU A 362 9.67 11.24 6.66
CA GLU A 362 10.75 10.28 6.74
C GLU A 362 10.24 8.91 7.20
N GLY A 363 10.59 7.86 6.48
CA GLY A 363 10.12 6.49 6.74
C GLY A 363 8.65 6.23 6.40
N CYS A 364 7.92 7.18 5.79
CA CYS A 364 6.50 7.02 5.47
C CYS A 364 6.24 6.74 4.00
N THR A 365 7.24 6.31 3.24
CA THR A 365 7.09 6.05 1.81
C THR A 365 5.99 5.03 1.53
N GLU A 366 5.89 3.96 2.35
CA GLU A 366 4.88 2.91 2.26
C GLU A 366 3.61 3.22 3.08
N ALA A 367 3.54 4.40 3.71
CA ALA A 367 2.38 4.83 4.47
C ALA A 367 1.63 5.96 3.75
N SER A 368 2.34 7.02 3.36
CA SER A 368 1.71 8.19 2.75
C SER A 368 1.19 7.94 1.33
N ASN A 369 1.78 7.02 0.58
CA ASN A 369 1.26 6.57 -0.72
C ASN A 369 -0.08 5.83 -0.57
N ASN A 370 -0.30 5.14 0.52
CA ASN A 370 -1.51 4.37 0.76
C ASN A 370 -2.75 5.24 1.06
N VAL A 371 -2.58 6.53 1.29
CA VAL A 371 -3.71 7.49 1.24
C VAL A 371 -4.38 7.44 -0.14
N PHE A 372 -3.59 7.35 -1.19
CA PHE A 372 -4.10 7.25 -2.57
C PHE A 372 -4.73 5.88 -2.84
N SER A 373 -4.16 4.80 -2.29
CA SER A 373 -4.78 3.47 -2.37
C SER A 373 -6.18 3.45 -1.74
N ASN A 374 -6.29 4.01 -0.54
CA ASN A 374 -7.58 4.14 0.15
C ASN A 374 -8.56 5.04 -0.62
N LEU A 375 -8.07 6.14 -1.18
CA LEU A 375 -8.87 7.03 -2.03
C LEU A 375 -9.44 6.30 -3.24
N VAL A 376 -8.59 5.53 -3.95
CA VAL A 376 -8.99 4.76 -5.14
C VAL A 376 -10.05 3.73 -4.77
N ARG A 377 -9.85 3.00 -3.69
CA ARG A 377 -10.84 2.02 -3.20
C ARG A 377 -12.17 2.69 -2.81
N TYR A 378 -12.10 3.75 -2.03
CA TYR A 378 -13.29 4.47 -1.58
C TYR A 378 -14.09 5.04 -2.76
N LEU A 379 -13.44 5.77 -3.66
CA LEU A 379 -14.10 6.37 -4.83
C LEU A 379 -14.54 5.31 -5.87
N GLY A 380 -13.87 4.17 -5.89
CA GLY A 380 -14.25 2.99 -6.66
C GLY A 380 -15.47 2.23 -6.10
N GLY A 381 -16.01 2.68 -4.97
CA GLY A 381 -17.16 2.04 -4.30
C GLY A 381 -16.78 0.77 -3.53
N LEU A 382 -15.51 0.64 -3.15
CA LEU A 382 -14.98 -0.48 -2.37
C LEU A 382 -14.60 0.00 -0.96
N ASN A 383 -14.39 -0.95 -0.06
CA ASN A 383 -13.87 -0.62 1.26
C ASN A 383 -12.41 -0.17 1.16
N SER A 384 -12.08 0.91 1.84
CA SER A 384 -10.68 1.22 2.12
C SER A 384 -10.10 0.20 3.10
N SER A 385 -8.80 -0.02 3.02
CA SER A 385 -8.06 -0.78 4.01
C SER A 385 -7.56 0.20 5.06
N GLY A 386 -8.07 0.12 6.28
CA GLY A 386 -7.89 1.21 7.26
C GLY A 386 -6.53 1.29 7.93
N GLY A 387 -5.61 0.40 7.64
CA GLY A 387 -4.37 0.32 8.40
C GLY A 387 -4.53 -0.44 9.72
N SER A 388 -3.80 -0.04 10.76
CA SER A 388 -3.86 -0.68 12.08
C SER A 388 -5.19 -0.41 12.80
N THR A 389 -5.54 -1.32 13.70
CA THR A 389 -6.71 -1.17 14.57
C THR A 389 -6.55 0.01 15.53
N LEU A 390 -7.64 0.56 16.03
CA LEU A 390 -7.58 1.60 17.07
C LEU A 390 -6.84 1.10 18.31
N SER A 391 -7.09 -0.15 18.71
CA SER A 391 -6.37 -0.78 19.84
C SER A 391 -4.86 -0.79 19.62
N THR A 392 -4.40 -1.14 18.43
CA THR A 392 -2.97 -1.13 18.10
C THR A 392 -2.37 0.27 18.23
N VAL A 393 -3.06 1.28 17.69
CA VAL A 393 -2.63 2.68 17.79
C VAL A 393 -2.56 3.15 19.24
N MET A 394 -3.54 2.75 20.05
CA MET A 394 -3.59 3.12 21.46
C MET A 394 -2.57 2.36 22.31
N ASP A 395 -2.23 1.12 21.94
CA ASP A 395 -1.13 0.38 22.53
C ASP A 395 0.22 1.10 22.29
N GLU A 396 0.44 1.59 21.07
CA GLU A 396 1.62 2.39 20.71
C GLU A 396 1.64 3.73 21.46
N TYR A 397 0.48 4.38 21.57
CA TYR A 397 0.32 5.62 22.34
C TYR A 397 0.62 5.42 23.83
N ALA A 398 0.07 4.38 24.44
CA ALA A 398 0.29 4.08 25.85
C ALA A 398 1.76 3.78 26.18
N ARG A 399 2.48 3.16 25.25
CA ARG A 399 3.93 2.96 25.35
C ARG A 399 4.76 4.20 25.03
N ARG A 400 4.12 5.32 24.69
CA ARG A 400 4.75 6.55 24.22
C ARG A 400 5.66 6.32 23.02
N GLU A 401 5.21 5.48 22.11
CA GLU A 401 5.97 5.17 20.91
C GLU A 401 5.95 6.36 19.96
N PRO A 402 7.12 6.92 19.60
CA PRO A 402 7.19 8.02 18.66
C PRO A 402 6.63 7.62 17.30
N PHE A 403 5.98 8.56 16.60
CA PHE A 403 5.36 8.34 15.30
C PHE A 403 6.25 7.55 14.32
N TYR A 404 7.52 7.86 14.28
CA TYR A 404 8.47 7.24 13.34
C TYR A 404 8.81 5.79 13.65
N TYR A 405 8.55 5.30 14.86
CA TYR A 405 8.78 3.92 15.26
C TYR A 405 7.53 3.05 15.18
N ARG A 406 6.39 3.64 14.89
CA ARG A 406 5.14 2.91 14.75
C ARG A 406 5.08 2.09 13.48
N ASP A 407 4.22 1.08 13.49
CA ASP A 407 3.95 0.27 12.29
C ASP A 407 3.50 1.12 11.11
N VAL A 408 3.82 0.69 9.90
CA VAL A 408 3.47 1.38 8.66
C VAL A 408 1.97 1.59 8.52
N ASN A 409 1.16 0.62 8.98
CA ASN A 409 -0.29 0.70 8.91
C ASN A 409 -0.87 1.68 9.95
N SER A 410 -0.24 1.80 11.12
CA SER A 410 -0.59 2.86 12.09
C SER A 410 -0.32 4.25 11.52
N ARG A 411 0.83 4.42 10.85
CA ARG A 411 1.17 5.68 10.18
C ARG A 411 0.22 5.99 9.02
N LEU A 412 -0.20 4.99 8.24
CA LEU A 412 -1.22 5.14 7.21
C LEU A 412 -2.55 5.63 7.81
N ARG A 413 -3.01 5.02 8.91
CA ARG A 413 -4.27 5.39 9.57
C ARG A 413 -4.29 6.87 9.92
N MET A 414 -3.20 7.44 10.44
CA MET A 414 -3.10 8.87 10.74
C MET A 414 -3.43 9.74 9.51
N TYR A 415 -2.85 9.44 8.36
CA TYR A 415 -3.15 10.19 7.13
C TYR A 415 -4.59 9.98 6.68
N TRP A 416 -5.10 8.75 6.79
CA TRP A 416 -6.44 8.43 6.33
C TRP A 416 -7.51 9.03 7.22
N ASP A 417 -7.32 9.08 8.53
CA ASP A 417 -8.23 9.74 9.48
C ASP A 417 -8.41 11.23 9.15
N LEU A 418 -7.36 11.92 8.73
CA LEU A 418 -7.47 13.30 8.26
C LEU A 418 -8.38 13.42 7.03
N TYR A 419 -8.31 12.47 6.09
CA TYR A 419 -9.21 12.44 4.94
C TYR A 419 -10.65 12.16 5.38
N LEU A 420 -10.84 11.14 6.18
CA LEU A 420 -12.14 10.74 6.67
C LEU A 420 -12.82 11.90 7.39
N TYR A 421 -12.12 12.54 8.31
CA TYR A 421 -12.67 13.64 9.09
C TYR A 421 -12.96 14.87 8.23
N TYR A 422 -11.97 15.39 7.51
CA TYR A 422 -12.15 16.66 6.80
C TYR A 422 -12.95 16.49 5.51
N HIS A 423 -12.56 15.56 4.63
CA HIS A 423 -13.23 15.44 3.34
C HIS A 423 -14.63 14.86 3.44
N LEU A 424 -14.80 13.83 4.27
CA LEU A 424 -16.05 13.08 4.29
C LEU A 424 -16.99 13.59 5.37
N ALA A 425 -16.58 13.61 6.64
CA ALA A 425 -17.46 14.05 7.73
C ALA A 425 -17.75 15.56 7.69
N GLN A 426 -16.72 16.38 7.56
CA GLN A 426 -16.87 17.84 7.52
C GLN A 426 -17.21 18.35 6.11
N LYS A 427 -17.21 17.49 5.09
CA LYS A 427 -17.45 17.83 3.67
C LYS A 427 -16.53 18.95 3.15
N ASN A 428 -15.34 19.08 3.77
CA ASN A 428 -14.31 20.02 3.35
C ASN A 428 -13.39 19.35 2.33
N THR A 429 -13.85 19.23 1.10
CA THR A 429 -13.09 18.58 0.01
C THR A 429 -11.85 19.36 -0.42
N SER A 430 -11.66 20.58 0.09
CA SER A 430 -10.45 21.37 -0.18
C SER A 430 -9.31 21.12 0.83
N PHE A 431 -9.53 20.37 1.90
CA PHE A 431 -8.51 20.18 2.94
C PHE A 431 -7.19 19.62 2.40
N TYR A 432 -7.19 18.44 1.80
CA TYR A 432 -5.96 17.88 1.23
C TYR A 432 -5.40 18.71 0.06
N PRO A 433 -6.21 19.18 -0.91
CA PRO A 433 -5.74 20.13 -1.92
C PRO A 433 -4.99 21.33 -1.34
N GLU A 434 -5.52 21.99 -0.31
CA GLU A 434 -4.86 23.12 0.33
C GLU A 434 -3.64 22.70 1.18
N LEU A 435 -3.66 21.51 1.78
CA LEU A 435 -2.49 20.96 2.47
C LEU A 435 -1.34 20.69 1.50
N PHE A 436 -1.62 20.04 0.37
CA PHE A 436 -0.63 19.83 -0.68
C PHE A 436 -0.05 21.16 -1.20
N LYS A 437 -0.91 22.14 -1.42
CA LYS A 437 -0.50 23.48 -1.86
C LYS A 437 0.38 24.19 -0.83
N ALA A 438 0.01 24.13 0.45
CA ALA A 438 0.78 24.70 1.55
C ALA A 438 2.17 24.04 1.68
N LEU A 439 2.22 22.71 1.50
CA LEU A 439 3.46 21.94 1.55
C LEU A 439 4.33 22.12 0.29
N ARG A 440 3.74 22.34 -0.88
CA ARG A 440 4.51 22.73 -2.08
C ARG A 440 5.16 24.09 -1.92
N LYS A 441 4.44 25.03 -1.30
CA LYS A 441 4.95 26.39 -1.06
C LYS A 441 6.07 26.42 -0.03
N ASP A 442 5.99 25.56 0.99
CA ASP A 442 6.94 25.44 2.08
C ASP A 442 7.18 23.96 2.39
N PRO A 443 8.03 23.28 1.57
CA PRO A 443 8.19 21.83 1.60
C PRO A 443 8.70 21.29 2.92
N LEU A 444 8.31 20.05 3.23
CA LEU A 444 8.88 19.29 4.32
C LEU A 444 10.38 19.09 4.07
N THR A 445 11.18 19.20 5.13
CA THR A 445 12.59 18.88 5.06
C THR A 445 12.73 17.36 5.21
N LEU A 446 12.85 16.71 4.07
CA LEU A 446 13.26 15.31 3.99
C LEU A 446 14.78 15.29 4.06
N TYR A 447 15.39 14.32 4.72
CA TYR A 447 16.86 14.15 4.79
C TYR A 447 17.62 15.27 5.49
N ASN A 448 17.27 15.60 6.69
CA ASN A 448 18.15 16.46 7.49
C ASN A 448 19.13 15.61 8.31
N THR A 449 20.27 15.28 7.72
CA THR A 449 21.32 14.48 8.37
C THR A 449 22.11 15.27 9.43
N ALA A 450 22.02 16.58 9.46
CA ALA A 450 22.87 17.40 10.31
C ALA A 450 22.27 17.74 11.66
N ASN A 451 20.96 18.05 11.68
CA ASN A 451 20.30 18.55 12.90
C ASN A 451 18.84 18.20 12.86
N ASN A 452 18.11 17.85 13.72
CA ASN A 452 16.66 17.80 13.90
C ASN A 452 15.86 17.62 12.62
N ASN A 453 15.40 16.44 12.35
CA ASN A 453 14.32 16.26 11.38
C ASN A 453 13.02 16.81 11.99
N ASN A 454 12.70 18.05 11.67
CA ASN A 454 11.45 18.68 12.04
C ASN A 454 10.34 18.48 11.00
N GLY A 455 10.54 17.59 10.04
CA GLY A 455 9.57 17.31 8.98
C GLY A 455 8.19 16.97 9.54
N GLY A 456 8.12 16.07 10.53
CA GLY A 456 6.88 15.72 11.21
C GLY A 456 6.25 16.87 11.95
N LEU A 457 7.02 17.64 12.72
CA LEU A 457 6.51 18.82 13.44
C LEU A 457 6.08 19.94 12.49
N LYS A 458 6.78 20.08 11.36
CA LYS A 458 6.36 20.98 10.29
C LYS A 458 5.06 20.54 9.64
N PHE A 459 4.89 19.24 9.40
CA PHE A 459 3.65 18.67 8.92
C PHE A 459 2.49 18.97 9.88
N VAL A 460 2.66 18.72 11.18
CA VAL A 460 1.68 19.08 12.22
C VAL A 460 1.24 20.54 12.12
N ARG A 461 2.20 21.46 12.04
CA ARG A 461 1.90 22.91 11.89
C ARG A 461 1.10 23.20 10.62
N LYS A 462 1.44 22.57 9.50
CA LYS A 462 0.74 22.79 8.23
C LYS A 462 -0.67 22.22 8.25
N VAL A 463 -0.85 21.05 8.82
CA VAL A 463 -2.19 20.45 9.00
C VAL A 463 -3.08 21.36 9.86
N CYS A 464 -2.61 21.78 11.04
CA CYS A 464 -3.38 22.69 11.91
C CYS A 464 -3.65 24.05 11.24
N GLN A 465 -2.67 24.59 10.49
CA GLN A 465 -2.83 25.82 9.73
C GLN A 465 -3.89 25.72 8.65
N VAL A 466 -3.92 24.63 7.89
CA VAL A 466 -4.91 24.41 6.84
C VAL A 466 -6.29 24.11 7.44
N ALA A 467 -6.33 23.30 8.48
CA ALA A 467 -7.56 22.96 9.18
C ALA A 467 -8.16 24.15 9.96
N GLN A 468 -7.35 25.14 10.34
CA GLN A 468 -7.67 26.20 11.30
C GLN A 468 -8.14 25.62 12.64
N GLU A 469 -7.44 24.53 13.07
CA GLU A 469 -7.78 23.76 14.26
C GLU A 469 -6.55 23.39 15.06
N ASP A 470 -6.63 23.43 16.41
CA ASP A 470 -5.62 22.85 17.30
C ASP A 470 -5.85 21.35 17.40
N LEU A 471 -4.99 20.58 16.73
CA LEU A 471 -4.99 19.11 16.71
C LEU A 471 -3.95 18.51 17.67
N THR A 472 -3.64 19.20 18.77
CA THR A 472 -2.66 18.71 19.76
C THR A 472 -2.99 17.30 20.23
N ASP A 473 -4.25 17.01 20.58
CA ASP A 473 -4.65 15.70 21.09
C ASP A 473 -4.48 14.62 20.02
N PHE A 474 -4.91 14.90 18.79
CA PHE A 474 -4.73 13.98 17.65
C PHE A 474 -3.26 13.63 17.45
N PHE A 475 -2.39 14.63 17.30
CA PHE A 475 -0.97 14.38 17.06
C PHE A 475 -0.22 13.84 18.28
N THR A 476 -0.75 14.04 19.51
CA THR A 476 -0.24 13.38 20.71
C THR A 476 -0.50 11.88 20.66
N VAL A 477 -1.72 11.47 20.33
CA VAL A 477 -2.06 10.05 20.16
C VAL A 477 -1.19 9.40 19.08
N TRP A 478 -0.92 10.11 18.00
CA TRP A 478 -0.06 9.61 16.90
C TRP A 478 1.44 9.70 17.18
N GLY A 479 1.87 10.15 18.38
CA GLY A 479 3.27 10.11 18.80
C GLY A 479 4.18 11.17 18.17
N PHE A 480 3.63 12.24 17.60
CA PHE A 480 4.45 13.33 17.02
C PHE A 480 5.15 14.17 18.08
N PHE A 481 4.66 14.16 19.31
CA PHE A 481 5.19 14.93 20.43
C PHE A 481 6.03 14.07 21.39
N GLU A 482 6.44 12.91 20.97
CA GLU A 482 7.41 12.09 21.71
C GLU A 482 8.83 12.42 21.25
N PRO A 483 9.74 12.74 22.18
CA PRO A 483 11.12 13.11 21.82
C PRO A 483 11.92 11.91 21.34
N ILE A 484 12.73 12.12 20.30
CA ILE A 484 13.65 11.11 19.76
C ILE A 484 15.07 11.64 19.89
N LYS A 485 15.97 10.84 20.46
CA LYS A 485 17.38 11.20 20.58
C LYS A 485 18.11 11.03 19.24
N ARG A 486 19.05 11.93 18.95
CA ARG A 486 19.88 11.84 17.75
C ARG A 486 20.61 10.50 17.68
N GLY A 487 20.63 9.90 16.51
CA GLY A 487 21.31 8.62 16.26
C GLY A 487 20.42 7.38 16.35
N SER A 488 19.13 7.53 16.72
CA SER A 488 18.18 6.46 16.55
C SER A 488 17.97 6.23 15.06
N THR A 489 18.29 5.05 14.59
CA THR A 489 17.99 4.61 13.22
C THR A 489 16.68 3.84 13.25
N LEU A 490 15.81 4.11 12.29
CA LEU A 490 14.70 3.21 11.96
C LEU A 490 15.28 2.13 11.05
N GLU A 491 15.37 0.91 11.52
CA GLU A 491 16.03 -0.18 10.80
C GLU A 491 15.29 -0.62 9.53
N ASP A 492 14.02 -0.35 9.44
CA ASP A 492 13.16 -0.84 8.38
C ASP A 492 13.06 0.08 7.18
N TYR A 493 13.88 0.28 6.31
CA TYR A 493 13.81 1.05 5.04
C TYR A 493 14.94 2.07 4.82
N GLY A 494 16.10 1.91 5.46
CA GLY A 494 17.25 2.79 5.23
C GLY A 494 16.98 4.24 5.62
N VAL A 495 16.22 4.44 6.67
CA VAL A 495 15.79 5.76 7.14
C VAL A 495 16.96 6.47 7.82
N HIS A 496 17.13 7.74 7.52
CA HIS A 496 18.15 8.56 8.15
C HIS A 496 17.86 8.78 9.65
N PRO A 497 18.90 8.97 10.47
CA PRO A 497 18.74 9.26 11.89
C PRO A 497 17.80 10.44 12.13
N ILE A 498 16.75 10.21 12.90
CA ILE A 498 15.74 11.22 13.22
C ILE A 498 16.01 11.75 14.63
N THR A 499 15.85 13.05 14.82
CA THR A 499 15.91 13.70 16.12
C THR A 499 14.71 14.62 16.29
N VAL A 500 13.97 14.43 17.39
CA VAL A 500 12.85 15.29 17.77
C VAL A 500 13.12 15.83 19.16
N LEU A 501 13.35 17.13 19.28
CA LEU A 501 13.70 17.78 20.54
C LEU A 501 12.48 18.38 21.24
N ASN A 502 12.47 18.32 22.57
CA ASN A 502 11.42 18.93 23.40
C ASN A 502 11.22 20.44 23.09
N THR A 503 12.28 21.16 22.79
CA THR A 503 12.18 22.59 22.41
C THR A 503 11.37 22.80 21.14
N ASN A 504 11.52 21.91 20.16
CA ASN A 504 10.78 21.96 18.89
C ASN A 504 9.33 21.49 19.07
N ILE A 505 9.12 20.49 19.93
CA ILE A 505 7.77 20.02 20.31
C ILE A 505 7.02 21.19 20.98
N ASN A 506 7.60 21.81 22.01
CA ASN A 506 6.99 22.93 22.72
C ASN A 506 6.72 24.12 21.80
N SER A 507 7.67 24.46 20.93
CA SER A 507 7.47 25.52 19.93
C SER A 507 6.33 25.19 18.97
N THR A 508 6.14 23.92 18.62
CA THR A 508 5.05 23.49 17.74
C THR A 508 3.72 23.55 18.47
N LYS A 509 3.63 23.04 19.69
CA LYS A 509 2.41 23.14 20.53
C LYS A 509 2.00 24.60 20.74
N ASN A 510 2.95 25.50 21.05
CA ASN A 510 2.67 26.94 21.19
C ASN A 510 2.17 27.56 19.89
N PHE A 511 2.70 27.15 18.74
CA PHE A 511 2.23 27.64 17.45
C PHE A 511 0.80 27.18 17.15
N ILE A 512 0.45 25.91 17.38
CA ILE A 512 -0.89 25.39 17.06
C ILE A 512 -1.95 25.83 18.06
N ALA A 513 -1.58 26.16 19.29
CA ALA A 513 -2.49 26.67 20.32
C ALA A 513 -3.16 28.02 19.99
N GLN A 514 -2.77 28.69 18.90
CA GLN A 514 -3.47 29.88 18.40
C GLN A 514 -4.81 29.55 17.73
N TYR A 515 -5.00 28.29 17.33
CA TYR A 515 -6.23 27.83 16.70
C TYR A 515 -7.23 27.29 17.74
N GLU A 516 -8.50 27.22 17.37
CA GLU A 516 -9.53 26.66 18.23
C GLU A 516 -9.28 25.16 18.45
N LYS A 517 -9.26 24.75 19.70
CA LYS A 517 -9.23 23.33 20.07
C LYS A 517 -10.65 22.78 20.06
N LYS A 518 -10.95 22.05 19.02
CA LYS A 518 -12.20 21.33 18.93
C LYS A 518 -12.13 20.02 19.68
N ASN A 519 -12.32 19.20 20.05
CA ASN A 519 -12.19 18.08 20.93
C ASN A 519 -11.56 16.83 20.28
N ARG A 520 -11.86 15.66 20.83
CA ARG A 520 -11.29 14.35 20.54
C ARG A 520 -11.95 13.64 19.36
N GLU A 521 -12.90 14.23 18.68
CA GLU A 521 -13.71 13.56 17.65
C GLU A 521 -12.87 12.99 16.52
N ILE A 522 -11.86 13.73 16.08
CA ILE A 522 -10.99 13.31 14.99
C ILE A 522 -10.19 12.02 15.29
N ILE A 523 -9.93 11.73 16.55
CA ILE A 523 -9.17 10.52 16.95
C ILE A 523 -10.01 9.26 16.70
N PHE A 524 -11.33 9.38 16.85
CA PHE A 524 -12.27 8.26 16.77
C PHE A 524 -13.22 8.36 15.60
N VAL A 525 -12.86 9.12 14.58
CA VAL A 525 -13.76 9.41 13.47
C VAL A 525 -14.30 8.16 12.78
N GLU A 526 -13.50 7.14 12.65
CA GLU A 526 -13.93 5.87 12.06
C GLU A 526 -14.85 5.05 12.97
N ASP A 527 -14.85 5.34 14.24
CA ASP A 527 -15.53 4.57 15.27
C ASP A 527 -16.92 5.11 15.58
N ARG A 528 -17.27 6.26 15.06
CA ARG A 528 -18.54 6.91 15.31
C ARG A 528 -19.58 6.55 14.26
N ALA A 529 -20.75 6.10 14.68
CA ALA A 529 -21.80 5.64 13.77
C ALA A 529 -22.38 6.78 12.93
N ASP A 530 -22.53 7.98 13.46
CA ASP A 530 -22.98 9.16 12.72
C ASP A 530 -22.02 9.49 11.56
N TYR A 531 -20.74 9.44 11.83
CA TYR A 531 -19.69 9.62 10.85
C TYR A 531 -19.72 8.51 9.80
N VAL A 532 -19.72 7.27 10.22
CA VAL A 532 -19.77 6.10 9.34
C VAL A 532 -21.02 6.13 8.46
N LEU A 533 -22.15 6.46 9.01
CA LEU A 533 -23.41 6.60 8.26
C LEU A 533 -23.38 7.78 7.29
N SER A 534 -22.83 8.93 7.69
CA SER A 534 -22.74 10.14 6.86
C SER A 534 -21.78 9.98 5.69
N THR A 535 -20.72 9.20 5.85
CA THR A 535 -19.73 8.93 4.81
C THR A 535 -20.08 7.74 3.92
N GLY A 536 -21.12 6.97 4.28
CA GLY A 536 -21.53 5.77 3.57
C GLY A 536 -20.62 4.56 3.79
N PHE A 537 -19.65 4.64 4.70
CA PHE A 537 -18.73 3.54 4.98
C PHE A 537 -19.44 2.25 5.36
N LEU A 538 -20.40 2.30 6.32
CA LEU A 538 -21.22 1.14 6.64
C LEU A 538 -22.33 0.89 5.63
N GLN A 539 -22.92 1.95 5.06
CA GLN A 539 -24.00 1.78 4.08
C GLN A 539 -23.51 1.14 2.78
N ALA A 540 -22.29 1.47 2.37
CA ALA A 540 -21.67 0.84 1.22
C ALA A 540 -21.41 -0.65 1.49
N LYS A 541 -21.35 -1.09 2.78
CA LYS A 541 -20.95 -2.43 3.18
C LYS A 541 -19.91 -3.00 2.23
N GLY A 542 -18.95 -2.19 1.80
CA GLY A 542 -18.04 -2.42 0.70
C GLY A 542 -18.52 -3.48 -0.28
N ARG A 543 -18.36 -3.23 -1.52
CA ARG A 543 -18.67 -4.22 -2.55
C ARG A 543 -17.39 -4.78 -3.11
N LYS A 544 -17.28 -6.10 -3.13
CA LYS A 544 -16.37 -6.74 -4.06
C LYS A 544 -16.85 -6.46 -5.48
N ARG A 545 -15.96 -6.45 -6.46
CA ARG A 545 -16.32 -6.24 -7.87
C ARG A 545 -17.33 -7.25 -8.43
N ASN A 546 -17.47 -8.41 -7.80
CA ASN A 546 -18.49 -9.40 -8.14
C ASN A 546 -19.90 -9.03 -7.63
N GLY A 547 -20.06 -7.86 -7.01
CA GLY A 547 -21.32 -7.38 -6.46
C GLY A 547 -21.69 -7.95 -5.09
N SER A 548 -20.89 -8.87 -4.52
CA SER A 548 -21.12 -9.36 -3.16
C SER A 548 -20.81 -8.28 -2.14
N GLU A 549 -21.65 -8.15 -1.12
CA GLU A 549 -21.39 -7.27 -0.01
C GLU A 549 -20.19 -7.79 0.81
N GLN A 550 -19.29 -6.89 1.17
CA GLN A 550 -18.21 -7.16 2.10
C GLN A 550 -18.36 -6.15 3.24
N VAL A 551 -18.41 -6.64 4.45
CA VAL A 551 -18.36 -5.79 5.65
C VAL A 551 -17.06 -4.99 5.60
N GLY A 552 -17.15 -3.69 5.81
CA GLY A 552 -16.07 -2.75 5.70
C GLY A 552 -14.87 -3.14 6.54
N GLN A 553 -13.72 -2.99 5.95
CA GLN A 553 -12.44 -3.14 6.61
C GLN A 553 -11.70 -1.80 6.52
N CYS A 554 -12.28 -0.77 7.09
CA CYS A 554 -11.47 0.37 7.45
C CYS A 554 -11.08 0.17 8.91
N GLY A 555 -9.87 -0.31 9.16
CA GLY A 555 -9.46 -0.70 10.50
C GLY A 555 -10.47 -1.69 11.11
N ASP A 556 -11.03 -1.34 12.22
CA ASP A 556 -11.94 -2.17 12.99
C ASP A 556 -13.43 -2.00 12.68
N LEU A 557 -13.80 -1.27 11.64
CA LEU A 557 -15.22 -1.04 11.31
C LEU A 557 -16.03 -2.34 11.19
N GLY A 558 -15.40 -3.44 10.78
CA GLY A 558 -16.01 -4.76 10.80
C GLY A 558 -16.35 -5.28 12.20
N GLN A 559 -15.72 -4.75 13.24
CA GLN A 559 -15.98 -5.13 14.63
C GLN A 559 -17.14 -4.34 15.24
N PHE A 560 -17.50 -3.19 14.67
CA PHE A 560 -18.55 -2.31 15.17
C PHE A 560 -19.96 -2.62 14.71
N THR A 561 -20.16 -3.63 13.89
CA THR A 561 -21.50 -3.98 13.44
C THR A 561 -22.46 -4.32 14.59
N SER A 562 -21.90 -4.71 15.76
CA SER A 562 -22.66 -4.91 17.01
C SER A 562 -22.91 -3.65 17.83
N TYR A 563 -22.26 -2.52 17.49
CA TYR A 563 -22.35 -1.26 18.20
C TYR A 563 -23.12 -0.18 17.41
N LEU A 564 -23.95 -0.59 16.50
CA LEU A 564 -24.77 0.33 15.69
C LEU A 564 -25.80 1.08 16.53
N PRO A 565 -26.25 2.25 16.08
CA PRO A 565 -27.27 3.03 16.77
C PRO A 565 -28.48 2.18 17.15
N GLY A 566 -28.89 2.25 18.41
CA GLY A 566 -30.01 1.49 18.98
C GLY A 566 -29.61 0.30 19.85
N ALA A 567 -28.33 -0.10 19.89
CA ALA A 567 -27.84 -1.03 20.88
C ALA A 567 -27.58 -0.31 22.21
N SER A 568 -27.78 -1.00 23.31
CA SER A 568 -27.51 -0.44 24.65
C SER A 568 -26.01 -0.41 24.91
N ALA A 569 -25.51 0.72 25.40
CA ALA A 569 -24.12 0.83 25.81
C ALA A 569 -23.82 -0.16 26.95
N PRO A 570 -22.63 -0.80 26.97
CA PRO A 570 -22.21 -1.61 28.09
C PRO A 570 -22.20 -0.81 29.38
N SER A 571 -22.75 -1.40 30.46
CA SER A 571 -22.81 -0.77 31.78
C SER A 571 -21.79 -1.33 32.76
N ALA A 572 -21.19 -2.46 32.45
CA ALA A 572 -20.25 -3.12 33.32
C ALA A 572 -19.11 -3.82 32.52
N TYR A 573 -18.00 -4.04 33.21
CA TYR A 573 -16.90 -4.82 32.74
C TYR A 573 -16.34 -5.73 33.81
N GLU A 574 -15.77 -6.86 33.40
CA GLU A 574 -14.95 -7.71 34.25
C GLU A 574 -13.47 -7.46 33.97
N TYR A 575 -12.68 -7.27 35.01
CA TYR A 575 -11.25 -7.08 34.92
C TYR A 575 -10.52 -8.31 35.40
N LEU A 576 -9.83 -8.99 34.54
CA LEU A 576 -8.97 -10.12 34.83
C LEU A 576 -7.55 -9.60 35.06
N GLN A 577 -7.22 -9.34 36.33
CA GLN A 577 -5.99 -8.63 36.71
C GLN A 577 -4.69 -9.29 36.23
N ALA A 578 -4.66 -10.65 36.20
CA ALA A 578 -3.49 -11.40 35.77
C ALA A 578 -3.07 -11.07 34.31
N ASP A 579 -4.01 -10.72 33.45
CA ASP A 579 -3.82 -10.57 32.04
C ASP A 579 -4.03 -9.12 31.56
N SER A 580 -4.26 -8.18 32.48
CA SER A 580 -4.67 -6.80 32.14
C SER A 580 -5.86 -6.79 31.19
N LEU A 581 -6.79 -7.71 31.38
CA LEU A 581 -7.88 -7.99 30.47
C LEU A 581 -9.18 -7.33 30.97
N TYR A 582 -9.84 -6.60 30.09
CA TYR A 582 -11.15 -6.04 30.29
C TYR A 582 -12.14 -6.72 29.37
N ALA A 583 -13.21 -7.24 29.94
CA ALA A 583 -14.32 -7.83 29.23
C ALA A 583 -15.60 -7.08 29.58
N PHE A 584 -16.30 -6.56 28.58
CA PHE A 584 -17.47 -5.73 28.78
C PHE A 584 -18.74 -6.56 28.67
N GLU A 585 -19.66 -6.34 29.61
CA GLU A 585 -20.98 -6.97 29.59
C GLU A 585 -21.95 -6.15 28.75
N GLY A 586 -22.69 -6.84 27.90
CA GLY A 586 -23.66 -6.20 27.02
C GLY A 586 -23.11 -5.83 25.63
N GLU A 587 -23.98 -5.26 24.83
CA GLU A 587 -23.69 -4.85 23.47
C GLU A 587 -24.18 -3.41 23.28
N GLY A 588 -23.32 -2.52 22.77
CA GLY A 588 -23.68 -1.15 22.51
C GLY A 588 -22.50 -0.20 22.57
N GLY A 589 -22.74 1.06 22.22
CA GLY A 589 -21.69 2.04 22.06
C GLY A 589 -20.83 1.82 20.82
N LEU A 590 -19.86 2.68 20.58
CA LEU A 590 -18.90 2.55 19.48
C LEU A 590 -17.53 2.09 19.95
N GLY A 591 -17.24 2.21 21.23
CA GLY A 591 -15.97 1.86 21.81
C GLY A 591 -15.83 2.33 23.24
N PHE A 592 -14.63 2.27 23.74
CA PHE A 592 -14.29 2.56 25.13
C PHE A 592 -13.17 3.57 25.22
N LEU A 593 -13.30 4.50 26.18
CA LEU A 593 -12.29 5.46 26.58
C LEU A 593 -11.84 5.17 28.01
N MET A 594 -10.56 5.19 28.24
CA MET A 594 -10.00 5.28 29.59
C MET A 594 -9.45 6.69 29.78
N LEU A 595 -10.02 7.42 30.72
CA LEU A 595 -9.66 8.79 31.03
C LEU A 595 -9.00 8.88 32.40
N ASP A 596 -7.97 9.72 32.52
CA ASP A 596 -7.42 10.09 33.81
C ASP A 596 -8.37 11.07 34.56
N LYS A 597 -8.00 11.41 35.79
CA LYS A 597 -8.75 12.36 36.62
C LYS A 597 -8.91 13.77 36.02
N ASP A 598 -8.00 14.14 35.12
CA ASP A 598 -7.96 15.43 34.42
C ASP A 598 -8.71 15.36 33.06
N GLY A 599 -9.27 14.18 32.74
CA GLY A 599 -10.01 13.94 31.52
C GLY A 599 -9.14 13.72 30.30
N ASN A 600 -7.83 13.47 30.45
CA ASN A 600 -6.98 13.10 29.33
C ASN A 600 -7.22 11.64 28.95
N ILE A 601 -7.13 11.36 27.62
CA ILE A 601 -7.24 10.01 27.10
C ILE A 601 -5.96 9.25 27.46
N LEU A 602 -6.11 8.17 28.22
CA LEU A 602 -5.04 7.21 28.50
C LEU A 602 -5.06 6.07 27.51
N TYR A 603 -6.26 5.61 27.15
CA TYR A 603 -6.44 4.51 26.20
C TYR A 603 -7.82 4.61 25.53
N ALA A 604 -7.92 4.11 24.32
CA ALA A 604 -9.20 3.94 23.63
C ALA A 604 -9.20 2.64 22.85
N SER A 605 -10.34 2.02 22.73
CA SER A 605 -10.52 0.83 21.92
C SER A 605 -11.98 0.73 21.49
N ASN A 606 -12.14 0.12 20.34
CA ASN A 606 -13.42 -0.30 19.82
C ASN A 606 -13.61 -1.82 19.90
N ALA A 607 -12.68 -2.52 20.49
CA ALA A 607 -12.80 -3.94 20.75
C ALA A 607 -13.65 -4.17 22.00
N LYS A 608 -14.57 -5.12 21.96
CA LYS A 608 -15.41 -5.52 23.08
C LYS A 608 -14.59 -6.11 24.25
N ASN A 609 -13.45 -6.69 23.94
CA ASN A 609 -12.54 -7.29 24.88
C ASN A 609 -11.13 -6.78 24.54
N LEU A 610 -10.44 -6.26 25.51
CA LEU A 610 -9.13 -5.69 25.28
C LEU A 610 -8.16 -5.96 26.41
N CYS A 611 -6.93 -6.13 26.03
CA CYS A 611 -5.77 -6.05 26.88
C CYS A 611 -5.16 -4.69 26.76
N ILE A 612 -5.07 -3.95 27.83
CA ILE A 612 -4.36 -2.67 27.82
C ILE A 612 -2.92 -2.84 28.27
N PRO A 613 -1.99 -2.00 27.76
CA PRO A 613 -0.62 -2.00 28.25
C PRO A 613 -0.57 -1.64 29.73
N GLY A 614 0.21 -2.38 30.49
CA GLY A 614 0.34 -2.17 31.92
C GLY A 614 0.97 -0.84 32.34
N CYS A 615 1.61 -0.13 31.41
CA CYS A 615 2.16 1.20 31.64
C CYS A 615 1.08 2.28 31.89
N ILE A 616 -0.20 2.01 31.64
CA ILE A 616 -1.30 2.93 31.89
C ILE A 616 -1.55 3.11 33.41
N GLY A 617 -1.20 2.12 34.23
CA GLY A 617 -1.51 2.15 35.65
C GLY A 617 -2.98 1.85 35.95
N ASN A 618 -3.45 2.24 37.14
CA ASN A 618 -4.80 1.91 37.63
C ASN A 618 -5.69 3.12 37.89
N ASP A 619 -5.17 4.36 37.73
CA ASP A 619 -5.90 5.59 38.03
C ASP A 619 -6.61 6.11 36.77
N TYR A 620 -7.70 5.47 36.40
CA TYR A 620 -8.56 5.86 35.29
C TYR A 620 -10.01 5.47 35.52
N THR A 621 -10.89 6.14 34.79
CA THR A 621 -12.31 5.74 34.67
C THR A 621 -12.55 5.27 33.24
N ILE A 622 -13.32 4.19 33.12
CA ILE A 622 -13.69 3.64 31.81
C ILE A 622 -15.06 4.20 31.41
N TYR A 623 -15.13 4.65 30.18
CA TYR A 623 -16.39 5.11 29.57
C TYR A 623 -16.63 4.32 28.28
N SER A 624 -17.88 3.97 28.02
CA SER A 624 -18.38 3.62 26.71
C SER A 624 -18.87 4.90 26.02
N TYR A 625 -18.68 5.06 24.74
CA TYR A 625 -19.19 6.20 23.97
C TYR A 625 -20.12 5.78 22.85
N ASP A 626 -21.18 6.57 22.66
CA ASP A 626 -22.19 6.37 21.64
C ASP A 626 -21.83 7.08 20.32
N ALA A 627 -22.65 6.86 19.31
CA ALA A 627 -22.53 7.49 18.01
C ALA A 627 -22.53 9.03 18.04
N ASP A 628 -23.24 9.64 18.98
CA ASP A 628 -23.27 11.10 19.17
C ASP A 628 -22.13 11.62 20.07
N GLY A 629 -21.26 10.73 20.57
CA GLY A 629 -20.14 11.06 21.46
C GLY A 629 -20.50 11.14 22.94
N THR A 630 -21.73 10.77 23.33
CA THR A 630 -22.12 10.68 24.74
C THR A 630 -21.32 9.61 25.45
N LEU A 631 -20.74 9.97 26.60
CA LEU A 631 -19.96 9.07 27.46
C LEU A 631 -20.83 8.48 28.54
N HIS A 632 -20.78 7.15 28.67
CA HIS A 632 -21.43 6.38 29.74
C HIS A 632 -20.35 5.72 30.56
N GLU A 633 -20.31 6.03 31.86
CA GLU A 633 -19.39 5.39 32.78
C GLU A 633 -19.71 3.89 32.89
N VAL A 634 -18.67 3.07 32.79
CA VAL A 634 -18.78 1.61 32.87
C VAL A 634 -18.22 1.15 34.21
N THR A 635 -19.06 0.51 35.00
CA THR A 635 -18.68 0.06 36.33
C THR A 635 -18.09 -1.35 36.33
N ARG A 636 -17.17 -1.64 37.26
CA ARG A 636 -16.60 -2.96 37.40
C ARG A 636 -17.63 -3.95 37.94
N ALA A 637 -17.82 -5.08 37.23
CA ALA A 637 -18.55 -6.22 37.71
C ALA A 637 -17.59 -7.17 38.43
N GLU A 638 -17.98 -7.72 39.60
CA GLU A 638 -17.17 -8.70 40.34
C GLU A 638 -17.68 -10.11 40.06
N GLY A 639 -16.75 -11.01 39.65
CA GLY A 639 -16.93 -12.45 39.66
C GLY A 639 -17.84 -13.07 38.60
N SER A 640 -18.33 -12.27 37.64
CA SER A 640 -19.08 -12.79 36.50
C SER A 640 -18.15 -13.14 35.33
N GLY A 641 -18.30 -14.31 34.74
CA GLY A 641 -17.56 -14.70 33.51
C GLY A 641 -16.53 -15.81 33.69
N THR A 642 -16.24 -16.27 34.92
CA THR A 642 -15.36 -17.41 35.12
C THR A 642 -16.18 -18.68 35.45
N GLU A 643 -15.90 -19.79 34.75
CA GLU A 643 -16.59 -21.05 34.97
C GLU A 643 -15.62 -22.23 35.02
N TYR A 644 -15.92 -23.20 35.93
CA TYR A 644 -15.14 -24.40 36.13
C TYR A 644 -15.99 -25.62 35.77
N VAL A 645 -15.53 -26.39 34.78
CA VAL A 645 -16.23 -27.58 34.30
C VAL A 645 -15.36 -28.82 34.48
N SER A 646 -15.83 -29.78 35.27
CA SER A 646 -15.14 -31.07 35.44
C SER A 646 -15.84 -32.15 34.65
N LEU A 647 -15.22 -32.61 33.59
CA LEU A 647 -15.78 -33.65 32.71
C LEU A 647 -15.47 -35.05 33.21
N THR A 648 -16.48 -35.82 33.42
CA THR A 648 -16.35 -37.27 33.68
C THR A 648 -16.35 -38.10 32.39
N VAL A 649 -16.95 -37.55 31.33
CA VAL A 649 -17.06 -38.15 29.99
C VAL A 649 -16.77 -37.09 28.95
N ALA A 650 -15.90 -37.43 28.01
CA ALA A 650 -15.58 -36.53 26.87
C ALA A 650 -16.79 -36.24 25.99
N GLY A 651 -16.85 -35.05 25.37
CA GLY A 651 -17.94 -34.60 24.50
C GLY A 651 -19.14 -34.02 25.26
N LYS A 652 -19.01 -33.71 26.53
CA LYS A 652 -20.10 -33.23 27.40
C LYS A 652 -19.97 -31.77 27.81
N LEU A 653 -18.91 -31.05 27.42
CA LEU A 653 -18.68 -29.68 27.82
C LEU A 653 -19.89 -28.79 27.56
N ARG A 654 -20.45 -28.84 26.33
CA ARG A 654 -21.61 -28.02 25.95
C ARG A 654 -22.84 -28.26 26.85
N SER A 655 -23.01 -29.47 27.36
CA SER A 655 -24.16 -29.81 28.21
C SER A 655 -23.93 -29.53 29.69
N GLN A 656 -22.69 -29.27 30.07
CA GLN A 656 -22.30 -29.03 31.47
C GLN A 656 -21.98 -27.55 31.74
N LEU A 657 -21.68 -26.79 30.68
CA LEU A 657 -21.46 -25.35 30.83
C LEU A 657 -22.82 -24.69 31.15
N THR A 658 -22.85 -23.94 32.24
CA THR A 658 -24.07 -23.28 32.71
C THR A 658 -24.21 -21.84 32.19
N ASN A 659 -23.07 -21.18 31.95
CA ASN A 659 -23.00 -19.84 31.41
C ASN A 659 -22.24 -19.82 30.09
N ASN A 660 -22.90 -19.56 28.99
CA ASN A 660 -22.25 -19.44 27.67
C ASN A 660 -21.64 -18.04 27.41
N GLN A 661 -21.88 -17.06 28.29
CA GLN A 661 -21.20 -15.75 28.29
C GLN A 661 -19.89 -15.80 29.12
N VAL A 662 -19.32 -17.00 29.26
CA VAL A 662 -18.08 -17.20 29.98
C VAL A 662 -16.91 -16.48 29.30
N ILE A 663 -16.08 -15.83 30.13
CA ILE A 663 -14.88 -15.08 29.69
C ILE A 663 -13.64 -15.92 29.92
N LYS A 664 -13.58 -16.61 31.04
CA LYS A 664 -12.50 -17.51 31.44
C LYS A 664 -13.07 -18.88 31.80
N LEU A 665 -12.61 -19.90 31.11
CA LEU A 665 -13.11 -21.27 31.24
C LEU A 665 -12.01 -22.22 31.71
N PHE A 666 -12.25 -22.91 32.86
CA PHE A 666 -11.42 -23.98 33.33
C PHE A 666 -12.09 -25.33 33.05
N VAL A 667 -11.38 -26.21 32.33
CA VAL A 667 -11.89 -27.53 32.01
C VAL A 667 -10.93 -28.60 32.54
N SER A 668 -11.46 -29.54 33.33
CA SER A 668 -10.74 -30.71 33.80
C SER A 668 -11.38 -32.00 33.30
N GLY A 669 -10.62 -33.10 33.34
CA GLY A 669 -11.11 -34.43 32.91
C GLY A 669 -10.91 -34.68 31.41
N PRO A 670 -11.53 -35.74 30.87
CA PRO A 670 -11.34 -36.14 29.47
C PRO A 670 -12.05 -35.19 28.51
N VAL A 671 -11.31 -34.70 27.52
CA VAL A 671 -11.83 -33.85 26.45
C VAL A 671 -11.58 -34.49 25.08
N ASN A 672 -12.49 -34.27 24.16
CA ASN A 672 -12.37 -34.71 22.75
C ASN A 672 -12.62 -33.57 21.74
N THR A 673 -12.62 -33.92 20.47
CA THR A 673 -12.80 -32.96 19.35
C THR A 673 -14.11 -32.16 19.47
N SER A 674 -15.18 -32.75 20.01
CA SER A 674 -16.47 -32.08 20.19
C SER A 674 -16.38 -30.97 21.26
N ASP A 675 -15.69 -31.24 22.36
CA ASP A 675 -15.47 -30.25 23.42
C ASP A 675 -14.61 -29.12 22.93
N ILE A 676 -13.51 -29.42 22.22
CA ILE A 676 -12.61 -28.42 21.62
C ILE A 676 -13.35 -27.58 20.60
N SER A 677 -14.18 -28.18 19.73
CA SER A 677 -15.00 -27.45 18.77
C SER A 677 -16.00 -26.51 19.46
N TYR A 678 -16.53 -26.90 20.61
CA TYR A 678 -17.40 -26.03 21.38
C TYR A 678 -16.63 -24.87 22.01
N ILE A 679 -15.44 -25.08 22.55
CA ILE A 679 -14.54 -24.03 23.05
C ILE A 679 -14.27 -23.02 21.90
N LYS A 680 -13.95 -23.51 20.70
CA LYS A 680 -13.76 -22.65 19.52
C LYS A 680 -15.02 -21.81 19.21
N THR A 681 -16.20 -22.39 19.36
CA THR A 681 -17.47 -21.67 19.19
C THR A 681 -17.63 -20.54 20.22
N LEU A 682 -17.29 -20.81 21.50
CA LEU A 682 -17.33 -19.80 22.56
C LEU A 682 -16.36 -18.64 22.29
N ILE A 683 -15.16 -18.93 21.80
CA ILE A 683 -14.18 -17.90 21.42
C ILE A 683 -14.67 -17.07 20.21
N THR A 684 -15.24 -17.71 19.19
CA THR A 684 -15.61 -17.02 17.94
C THR A 684 -16.91 -16.24 18.04
N LYS A 685 -17.90 -16.77 18.74
CA LYS A 685 -19.28 -16.24 18.78
C LYS A 685 -19.64 -15.56 20.09
N GLU A 686 -18.98 -15.95 21.16
CA GLU A 686 -19.23 -15.42 22.50
C GLU A 686 -18.01 -14.63 23.00
N ASN A 687 -17.84 -14.53 24.31
CA ASN A 687 -16.82 -13.70 24.94
C ASN A 687 -15.66 -14.48 25.55
N LEU A 688 -15.50 -15.77 25.24
CA LEU A 688 -14.43 -16.57 25.80
C LEU A 688 -13.06 -16.12 25.30
N LEU A 689 -12.18 -15.72 26.21
CA LEU A 689 -10.86 -15.17 25.94
C LEU A 689 -9.73 -15.99 26.53
N SER A 690 -9.97 -16.62 27.69
CA SER A 690 -8.99 -17.38 28.43
C SER A 690 -9.50 -18.81 28.64
N VAL A 691 -8.68 -19.79 28.31
CA VAL A 691 -9.02 -21.22 28.39
C VAL A 691 -7.93 -21.95 29.16
N ASN A 692 -8.29 -22.53 30.28
CA ASN A 692 -7.38 -23.38 31.06
C ASN A 692 -7.74 -24.86 30.88
N LEU A 693 -6.90 -25.59 30.19
CA LEU A 693 -6.98 -27.02 29.92
C LEU A 693 -5.90 -27.80 30.66
N ASN A 694 -5.17 -27.19 31.62
CA ASN A 694 -4.04 -27.83 32.31
C ASN A 694 -4.41 -29.20 32.91
N GLN A 695 -5.59 -29.28 33.47
CA GLN A 695 -6.13 -30.54 34.05
C GLN A 695 -7.03 -31.34 33.09
N ALA A 696 -7.18 -30.89 31.87
CA ALA A 696 -7.85 -31.65 30.84
C ALA A 696 -6.98 -32.80 30.34
N ARG A 697 -7.60 -33.85 29.85
CA ARG A 697 -6.89 -35.01 29.31
C ARG A 697 -7.18 -35.18 27.82
N THR A 698 -6.19 -34.82 27.04
CA THR A 698 -6.11 -35.11 25.62
C THR A 698 -4.65 -35.21 25.19
N ASN A 699 -4.36 -36.03 24.21
CA ASN A 699 -2.97 -36.28 23.78
C ASN A 699 -2.56 -35.39 22.61
N THR A 700 -3.51 -34.76 21.94
CA THR A 700 -3.21 -34.00 20.71
C THR A 700 -4.14 -32.79 20.57
N ILE A 701 -3.57 -31.66 20.22
CA ILE A 701 -4.30 -30.54 19.59
C ILE A 701 -4.13 -30.71 18.06
N ALA A 702 -5.20 -30.95 17.37
CA ALA A 702 -5.18 -31.23 15.93
C ALA A 702 -4.80 -30.00 15.09
N ASP A 703 -4.51 -30.22 13.80
CA ASP A 703 -4.19 -29.15 12.83
C ASP A 703 -5.32 -28.11 12.78
N ASN A 704 -4.96 -26.83 12.67
CA ASN A 704 -5.88 -25.68 12.52
C ASN A 704 -6.92 -25.52 13.64
N THR A 705 -6.74 -26.16 14.80
CA THR A 705 -7.76 -26.20 15.87
C THR A 705 -8.16 -24.81 16.34
N PHE A 706 -7.21 -23.97 16.73
CA PHE A 706 -7.41 -22.61 17.22
C PHE A 706 -6.86 -21.56 16.24
N GLN A 707 -6.75 -21.89 14.96
CA GLN A 707 -6.28 -20.97 13.92
C GLN A 707 -7.24 -19.78 13.73
N ASN A 708 -6.66 -18.59 13.51
CA ASN A 708 -7.37 -17.33 13.30
C ASN A 708 -8.27 -16.88 14.47
N LEU A 709 -7.96 -17.29 15.68
CA LEU A 709 -8.69 -16.89 16.88
C LEU A 709 -8.00 -15.70 17.58
N SER A 710 -8.06 -14.52 16.98
CA SER A 710 -7.45 -13.29 17.53
C SER A 710 -8.00 -12.90 18.91
N LYS A 711 -9.19 -13.37 19.29
CA LYS A 711 -9.76 -13.19 20.62
C LYS A 711 -9.17 -14.11 21.68
N LEU A 712 -8.56 -15.23 21.33
CA LEU A 712 -7.93 -16.15 22.30
C LEU A 712 -6.62 -15.54 22.80
N ILE A 713 -6.63 -15.03 24.03
CA ILE A 713 -5.51 -14.28 24.59
C ILE A 713 -4.63 -15.16 25.45
N GLU A 714 -5.23 -16.13 26.12
CA GLU A 714 -4.57 -17.07 27.03
C GLU A 714 -5.05 -18.49 26.82
N ILE A 715 -4.13 -19.43 26.80
CA ILE A 715 -4.43 -20.86 26.88
C ILE A 715 -3.40 -21.57 27.73
N SER A 716 -3.87 -22.37 28.70
CA SER A 716 -3.05 -23.35 29.39
C SER A 716 -3.31 -24.72 28.76
N LEU A 717 -2.27 -25.33 28.22
CA LEU A 717 -2.37 -26.61 27.51
C LEU A 717 -2.42 -27.80 28.46
N PRO A 718 -3.07 -28.93 28.06
CA PRO A 718 -3.12 -30.13 28.88
C PRO A 718 -1.73 -30.73 29.17
N GLN A 719 -1.46 -31.05 30.41
CA GLN A 719 -0.17 -31.70 30.77
C GLN A 719 0.00 -33.10 30.16
N THR A 720 -1.10 -33.73 29.71
CA THR A 720 -1.05 -35.01 28.99
C THR A 720 -0.78 -34.91 27.51
N LEU A 721 -0.61 -33.66 26.99
CA LEU A 721 -0.46 -33.39 25.58
C LEU A 721 0.88 -33.96 25.05
N GLN A 722 0.84 -34.68 23.94
CA GLN A 722 2.01 -35.30 23.29
C GLN A 722 2.41 -34.60 21.96
N SER A 723 1.46 -33.95 21.29
CA SER A 723 1.70 -33.26 20.04
C SER A 723 0.77 -32.08 19.83
N ILE A 724 1.31 -31.07 19.15
CA ILE A 724 0.57 -29.89 18.66
C ILE A 724 0.59 -29.94 17.13
N GLY A 725 -0.57 -29.85 16.50
CA GLY A 725 -0.74 -29.93 15.07
C GLY A 725 -0.27 -28.68 14.31
N SER A 726 -0.21 -28.79 12.99
CA SER A 726 0.17 -27.68 12.11
C SER A 726 -0.89 -26.56 12.14
N ASN A 727 -0.44 -25.29 12.14
CA ASN A 727 -1.29 -24.12 12.25
C ASN A 727 -2.23 -24.12 13.47
N ALA A 728 -1.99 -24.91 14.49
CA ALA A 728 -2.95 -25.15 15.58
C ALA A 728 -3.40 -23.85 16.26
N PHE A 729 -2.54 -22.87 16.39
CA PHE A 729 -2.79 -21.55 17.00
C PHE A 729 -2.39 -20.39 16.09
N SER A 730 -2.08 -20.66 14.82
CA SER A 730 -1.66 -19.60 13.87
C SER A 730 -2.67 -18.45 13.86
N ARG A 731 -2.16 -17.20 13.92
CA ARG A 731 -2.97 -15.97 13.97
C ARG A 731 -3.94 -15.91 15.16
N SER A 732 -3.55 -16.47 16.30
CA SER A 732 -4.28 -16.31 17.56
C SER A 732 -3.79 -15.04 18.29
N GLY A 733 -4.59 -14.58 19.26
CA GLY A 733 -4.26 -13.43 20.11
C GLY A 733 -3.39 -13.74 21.31
N LEU A 734 -2.78 -14.92 21.37
CA LEU A 734 -1.97 -15.36 22.51
C LEU A 734 -0.82 -14.40 22.79
N LYS A 735 -0.59 -14.10 24.06
CA LYS A 735 0.53 -13.28 24.56
C LYS A 735 1.69 -14.12 25.08
N PHE A 736 1.35 -15.25 25.65
CA PHE A 736 2.26 -16.23 26.21
C PHE A 736 1.76 -17.63 25.83
N VAL A 737 2.67 -18.56 25.66
CA VAL A 737 2.35 -19.98 25.57
C VAL A 737 3.40 -20.83 26.28
N GLU A 738 2.94 -21.77 27.06
CA GLU A 738 3.74 -22.87 27.57
C GLU A 738 3.43 -24.14 26.77
N ILE A 739 4.45 -24.72 26.17
CA ILE A 739 4.40 -26.03 25.53
C ILE A 739 4.76 -27.06 26.63
N PRO A 740 3.83 -27.93 27.04
CA PRO A 740 4.06 -28.85 28.15
C PRO A 740 5.22 -29.83 27.94
N ASP A 741 5.83 -30.28 29.02
CA ASP A 741 6.99 -31.18 29.02
C ASP A 741 6.73 -32.54 28.33
N ASN A 742 5.49 -33.00 28.26
CA ASN A 742 5.13 -34.24 27.55
C ASN A 742 5.00 -34.09 26.03
N VAL A 743 5.02 -32.86 25.48
CA VAL A 743 4.96 -32.63 24.05
C VAL A 743 6.27 -33.00 23.39
N SER A 744 6.25 -33.92 22.44
CA SER A 744 7.43 -34.38 21.71
C SER A 744 7.60 -33.70 20.34
N ALA A 745 6.52 -33.24 19.74
CA ALA A 745 6.53 -32.62 18.42
C ALA A 745 5.55 -31.45 18.31
N VAL A 746 6.01 -30.38 17.63
CA VAL A 746 5.20 -29.20 17.31
C VAL A 746 5.11 -29.07 15.79
N GLY A 747 3.89 -29.01 15.27
CA GLY A 747 3.58 -28.94 13.84
C GLY A 747 4.04 -27.62 13.19
N GLY A 748 4.12 -27.64 11.87
CA GLY A 748 4.52 -26.44 11.11
C GLY A 748 3.55 -25.29 11.31
N ASP A 749 4.08 -24.07 11.41
CA ASP A 749 3.31 -22.85 11.59
C ASP A 749 2.36 -22.85 12.79
N ALA A 750 2.61 -23.70 13.80
CA ALA A 750 1.68 -23.93 14.92
C ALA A 750 1.29 -22.65 15.66
N PHE A 751 2.21 -21.73 15.84
CA PHE A 751 2.01 -20.42 16.47
C PHE A 751 2.47 -19.28 15.54
N ALA A 752 2.42 -19.50 14.22
CA ALA A 752 2.84 -18.48 13.27
C ALA A 752 1.88 -17.28 13.24
N TYR A 753 2.42 -16.11 13.00
CA TYR A 753 1.65 -14.84 12.89
C TYR A 753 0.82 -14.51 14.14
N CYS A 754 1.26 -14.94 15.32
CA CYS A 754 0.71 -14.51 16.60
C CYS A 754 1.37 -13.19 16.99
N ASP A 755 0.85 -12.08 16.50
CA ASP A 755 1.41 -10.73 16.63
C ASP A 755 1.53 -10.20 18.07
N LYS A 756 0.83 -10.84 19.01
CA LYS A 756 0.86 -10.53 20.45
C LYS A 756 1.71 -11.49 21.27
N LEU A 757 2.19 -12.58 20.70
CA LEU A 757 2.96 -13.61 21.39
C LEU A 757 4.40 -13.13 21.60
N THR A 758 4.70 -12.63 22.80
CA THR A 758 6.03 -12.10 23.15
C THR A 758 6.92 -13.07 23.90
N THR A 759 6.33 -14.07 24.55
CA THR A 759 7.05 -15.00 25.41
C THR A 759 6.59 -16.43 25.18
N VAL A 760 7.52 -17.35 25.03
CA VAL A 760 7.24 -18.77 24.87
C VAL A 760 8.09 -19.59 25.85
N LEU A 761 7.47 -20.59 26.47
CA LEU A 761 8.16 -21.58 27.29
C LEU A 761 8.03 -22.96 26.61
N ILE A 762 9.15 -23.58 26.32
CA ILE A 762 9.23 -24.82 25.55
C ILE A 762 9.65 -25.94 26.51
N GLY A 763 8.79 -26.93 26.70
CA GLY A 763 8.98 -28.03 27.63
C GLY A 763 10.15 -28.95 27.26
N GLU A 764 10.66 -29.68 28.27
CA GLU A 764 11.84 -30.51 28.16
C GLU A 764 11.72 -31.71 27.17
N GLY A 765 10.49 -32.18 26.95
CA GLY A 765 10.22 -33.31 26.07
C GLY A 765 10.19 -33.01 24.61
N VAL A 766 10.23 -31.74 24.21
CA VAL A 766 10.15 -31.33 22.78
C VAL A 766 11.41 -31.79 22.05
N LYS A 767 11.20 -32.60 21.02
CA LYS A 767 12.28 -33.16 20.17
C LYS A 767 12.29 -32.57 18.76
N THR A 768 11.13 -32.16 18.28
CA THR A 768 10.99 -31.69 16.90
C THR A 768 10.10 -30.44 16.85
N MET A 769 10.63 -29.40 16.22
CA MET A 769 9.88 -28.22 15.80
C MET A 769 9.87 -28.18 14.27
N ASN A 770 8.69 -28.28 13.70
CA ASN A 770 8.55 -28.22 12.26
C ASN A 770 8.74 -26.79 11.71
N GLN A 771 8.58 -26.61 10.42
CA GLN A 771 8.79 -25.34 9.74
C GLN A 771 7.93 -24.22 10.34
N GLY A 772 8.53 -23.09 10.62
CA GLY A 772 7.82 -21.84 10.89
C GLY A 772 7.02 -21.78 12.18
N VAL A 773 7.32 -22.60 13.19
CA VAL A 773 6.46 -22.72 14.39
C VAL A 773 6.07 -21.37 14.99
N PHE A 774 7.00 -20.39 15.05
CA PHE A 774 6.76 -19.03 15.57
C PHE A 774 7.01 -17.94 14.48
N TYR A 775 6.99 -18.32 13.20
CA TYR A 775 7.25 -17.38 12.11
C TYR A 775 6.20 -16.27 12.08
N GLY A 776 6.65 -15.02 11.92
CA GLY A 776 5.74 -13.87 11.90
C GLY A 776 5.15 -13.49 13.27
N SER A 777 5.57 -14.14 14.35
CA SER A 777 5.12 -13.81 15.72
C SER A 777 6.12 -12.87 16.41
N ALA A 778 5.62 -12.12 17.41
CA ALA A 778 6.38 -11.06 18.09
C ALA A 778 7.27 -11.56 19.23
N VAL A 779 7.73 -12.82 19.19
CA VAL A 779 8.48 -13.44 20.29
C VAL A 779 9.75 -12.67 20.58
N LYS A 780 9.92 -12.24 21.83
CA LYS A 780 11.09 -11.55 22.36
C LYS A 780 11.96 -12.48 23.22
N ASP A 781 11.31 -13.33 24.02
CA ASP A 781 11.98 -14.25 24.94
C ASP A 781 11.45 -15.67 24.72
N ALA A 782 12.36 -16.61 24.46
CA ALA A 782 12.06 -18.02 24.33
C ALA A 782 12.82 -18.82 25.39
N TYR A 783 12.12 -19.42 26.32
CA TYR A 783 12.68 -20.23 27.39
C TYR A 783 12.60 -21.70 26.99
N VAL A 784 13.73 -22.40 26.88
CA VAL A 784 13.80 -23.77 26.37
C VAL A 784 14.38 -24.73 27.42
N LYS A 785 13.50 -25.56 27.98
CA LYS A 785 13.86 -26.54 29.03
C LYS A 785 14.60 -27.80 28.51
N ALA A 786 14.56 -28.04 27.19
CA ALA A 786 15.21 -29.21 26.60
C ALA A 786 16.73 -29.09 26.67
N LEU A 787 17.40 -30.07 27.33
CA LEU A 787 18.87 -30.11 27.40
C LEU A 787 19.53 -30.44 26.06
N THR A 788 18.82 -31.08 25.14
CA THR A 788 19.25 -31.32 23.79
C THR A 788 18.43 -30.44 22.86
N PRO A 789 19.06 -29.62 22.01
CA PRO A 789 18.32 -28.75 21.10
C PRO A 789 17.30 -29.54 20.25
N PRO A 790 16.02 -29.22 20.28
CA PRO A 790 15.05 -29.80 19.38
C PRO A 790 15.46 -29.62 17.92
N SER A 791 15.23 -30.64 17.08
CA SER A 791 15.43 -30.51 15.65
C SER A 791 14.48 -29.49 15.03
N ILE A 792 14.99 -28.62 14.17
CA ILE A 792 14.24 -27.60 13.46
C ILE A 792 14.23 -27.96 11.97
N ALA A 793 13.06 -27.96 11.33
CA ALA A 793 12.93 -28.34 9.93
C ALA A 793 13.46 -27.25 8.98
N SER A 794 13.24 -25.98 9.31
CA SER A 794 13.72 -24.81 8.57
C SER A 794 13.71 -23.57 9.48
N TYR A 795 13.15 -22.45 9.05
CA TYR A 795 13.02 -21.24 9.88
C TYR A 795 12.09 -21.45 11.08
N LEU A 796 12.42 -20.84 12.22
CA LEU A 796 11.69 -20.98 13.48
C LEU A 796 11.05 -19.66 13.92
N PHE A 797 11.85 -18.61 14.06
CA PHE A 797 11.45 -17.26 14.41
C PHE A 797 11.75 -16.29 13.28
N SER A 798 11.03 -15.18 13.23
CA SER A 798 11.35 -14.00 12.40
C SER A 798 11.75 -12.79 13.24
N SER A 799 11.59 -12.86 14.57
CA SER A 799 11.75 -11.77 15.51
C SER A 799 13.12 -11.66 16.17
N ASN A 800 14.04 -12.61 15.94
CA ASN A 800 15.36 -12.67 16.57
C ASN A 800 15.32 -12.59 18.11
N PRO A 801 14.62 -13.50 18.81
CA PRO A 801 14.41 -13.46 20.27
C PRO A 801 15.69 -13.72 21.07
N THR A 802 15.66 -13.39 22.38
CA THR A 802 16.59 -13.99 23.33
C THR A 802 16.12 -15.40 23.65
N ILE A 803 17.01 -16.38 23.48
CA ILE A 803 16.73 -17.79 23.70
C ILE A 803 17.45 -18.21 25.00
N HIS A 804 16.67 -18.44 26.06
CA HIS A 804 17.14 -18.81 27.38
C HIS A 804 17.20 -20.33 27.50
N VAL A 805 18.38 -20.87 27.77
CA VAL A 805 18.61 -22.31 27.90
C VAL A 805 19.37 -22.59 29.22
N TYR A 806 19.38 -23.82 29.65
CA TYR A 806 20.23 -24.22 30.77
C TYR A 806 21.70 -23.96 30.47
N ALA A 807 22.48 -23.45 31.44
CA ALA A 807 23.90 -23.22 31.27
C ALA A 807 24.64 -24.50 30.78
N SER A 808 24.21 -25.67 31.27
CA SER A 808 24.73 -26.97 30.85
C SER A 808 24.43 -27.35 29.40
N ALA A 809 23.44 -26.73 28.77
CA ALA A 809 23.04 -26.98 27.39
C ALA A 809 23.53 -25.89 26.41
N LEU A 810 24.08 -24.77 26.89
CA LEU A 810 24.46 -23.61 26.12
C LEU A 810 25.32 -23.94 24.89
N ASP A 811 26.41 -24.70 25.08
CA ASP A 811 27.31 -25.08 23.97
C ASP A 811 26.61 -25.91 22.91
N ALA A 812 25.66 -26.78 23.30
CA ALA A 812 24.89 -27.60 22.38
C ALA A 812 23.96 -26.75 21.51
N TYR A 813 23.35 -25.71 22.11
CA TYR A 813 22.46 -24.79 21.38
C TYR A 813 23.26 -23.85 20.46
N LEU A 814 24.41 -23.33 20.92
CA LEU A 814 25.30 -22.51 20.09
C LEU A 814 25.85 -23.26 18.87
N ALA A 815 26.04 -24.59 19.01
CA ALA A 815 26.48 -25.45 17.92
C ALA A 815 25.33 -25.99 17.03
N SER A 816 24.11 -25.61 17.30
CA SER A 816 22.91 -26.10 16.60
C SER A 816 22.30 -25.00 15.70
N PRO A 817 21.36 -25.35 14.80
CA PRO A 817 20.62 -24.36 13.99
C PRO A 817 19.84 -23.30 14.80
N TRP A 818 19.66 -23.49 16.10
CA TRP A 818 19.01 -22.50 16.96
C TRP A 818 19.78 -21.18 17.02
N ALA A 819 21.12 -21.24 16.87
CA ALA A 819 21.95 -20.04 16.86
C ALA A 819 21.67 -19.08 15.69
N ASP A 820 21.01 -19.56 14.64
CA ASP A 820 20.64 -18.75 13.47
C ASP A 820 19.37 -17.92 13.70
N PHE A 821 18.63 -18.15 14.81
CA PHE A 821 17.30 -17.58 15.02
C PHE A 821 17.18 -16.64 16.20
N GLY A 822 18.25 -16.42 16.99
CA GLY A 822 18.21 -15.54 18.14
C GLY A 822 19.50 -15.50 18.91
N THR A 823 19.52 -14.68 19.98
CA THR A 823 20.65 -14.62 20.91
C THR A 823 20.46 -15.68 21.98
N ILE A 824 21.38 -16.66 22.06
CA ILE A 824 21.29 -17.74 23.03
C ILE A 824 22.02 -17.34 24.31
N VAL A 825 21.40 -17.51 25.47
CA VAL A 825 21.92 -17.24 26.80
C VAL A 825 21.71 -18.43 27.74
N GLY A 826 22.69 -18.75 28.56
CA GLY A 826 22.65 -19.88 29.49
C GLY A 826 22.26 -19.45 30.89
N ASP A 827 21.04 -18.93 31.06
CA ASP A 827 20.56 -18.35 32.32
C ASP A 827 19.23 -18.95 32.79
N LEU A 828 18.78 -20.05 32.17
CA LEU A 828 17.48 -20.62 32.47
C LEU A 828 17.38 -21.15 33.91
N GLU A 829 18.47 -21.65 34.50
CA GLU A 829 18.54 -22.07 35.93
C GLU A 829 18.19 -20.90 36.84
N ASP A 830 18.77 -19.73 36.62
CA ASP A 830 18.55 -18.55 37.44
C ASP A 830 17.09 -18.11 37.42
N VAL A 831 16.41 -18.36 36.32
CA VAL A 831 14.98 -18.07 36.16
C VAL A 831 14.13 -19.11 36.92
N LEU A 832 14.47 -20.39 36.84
CA LEU A 832 13.72 -21.48 37.46
C LEU A 832 13.97 -21.58 38.97
N ASP A 833 15.22 -21.41 39.43
CA ASP A 833 15.59 -21.44 40.85
C ASP A 833 14.90 -20.31 41.65
N GLY A 834 14.64 -19.18 40.99
CA GLY A 834 13.83 -18.12 41.59
C GLY A 834 12.41 -18.56 41.93
N ILE A 835 11.88 -19.60 41.27
CA ILE A 835 10.55 -20.16 41.46
C ILE A 835 10.50 -21.04 42.72
N GLU A 836 11.43 -21.97 42.85
CA GLU A 836 11.45 -22.93 43.99
C GLU A 836 11.63 -22.20 45.32
N THR A 837 12.50 -21.18 45.36
CA THR A 837 12.73 -20.39 46.58
C THR A 837 11.49 -19.64 47.04
N ILE A 838 10.68 -19.11 46.14
CA ILE A 838 9.45 -18.37 46.48
C ILE A 838 8.32 -19.33 46.82
N GLU A 839 8.20 -20.48 46.16
CA GLU A 839 7.23 -21.51 46.55
C GLU A 839 7.52 -22.08 47.97
N GLU A 840 8.76 -22.30 48.34
CA GLU A 840 9.16 -22.69 49.71
C GLU A 840 8.88 -21.61 50.72
N GLU A 841 9.19 -20.36 50.45
CA GLU A 841 8.91 -19.21 51.32
C GLU A 841 7.41 -18.96 51.47
N LEU A 842 6.62 -19.10 50.38
CA LEU A 842 5.15 -19.04 50.41
C LEU A 842 4.53 -20.17 51.25
N SER A 843 5.07 -21.41 51.10
CA SER A 843 4.58 -22.56 51.83
C SER A 843 4.94 -22.51 53.33
N GLN A 844 6.01 -21.78 53.70
CA GLN A 844 6.49 -21.62 55.06
C GLN A 844 5.92 -20.38 55.77
N GLY A 845 5.05 -19.59 55.13
CA GLY A 845 4.45 -18.39 55.74
C GLY A 845 5.46 -17.27 56.03
N LYS A 846 6.58 -17.29 55.36
CA LYS A 846 7.70 -16.36 55.56
C LYS A 846 7.69 -15.13 54.68
N ILE A 847 6.57 -14.78 54.07
CA ILE A 847 6.54 -13.55 53.29
C ILE A 847 6.24 -12.37 54.18
N VAL A 848 7.23 -11.59 54.43
CA VAL A 848 7.14 -10.14 54.54
C VAL A 848 8.40 -9.55 53.91
N ASP A 849 8.54 -9.73 52.64
CA ASP A 849 9.35 -8.77 51.89
C ASP A 849 8.35 -7.88 51.13
N GLU A 850 8.24 -6.62 51.57
CA GLU A 850 7.34 -5.61 50.97
C GLU A 850 7.76 -5.17 49.57
N THR A 851 8.71 -5.90 48.94
CA THR A 851 9.15 -5.57 47.59
C THR A 851 8.10 -6.03 46.57
N PRO A 852 7.62 -5.12 45.72
CA PRO A 852 6.58 -5.46 44.79
C PRO A 852 7.08 -6.46 43.74
N ILE A 853 6.23 -7.41 43.40
CA ILE A 853 6.44 -8.38 42.34
C ILE A 853 5.90 -7.77 41.02
N TYR A 854 6.66 -7.90 39.98
CA TYR A 854 6.29 -7.39 38.65
C TYR A 854 6.18 -8.58 37.68
N ASN A 855 5.27 -8.50 36.73
CA ASN A 855 5.31 -9.40 35.58
C ASN A 855 6.43 -8.97 34.60
N LEU A 856 6.66 -9.73 33.53
CA LEU A 856 7.68 -9.43 32.52
C LEU A 856 7.46 -8.10 31.80
N GLN A 857 6.28 -7.53 31.87
CA GLN A 857 5.94 -6.21 31.36
C GLN A 857 6.21 -5.07 32.36
N GLY A 858 6.78 -5.40 33.53
CA GLY A 858 7.08 -4.42 34.55
C GLY A 858 5.87 -3.96 35.40
N ILE A 859 4.76 -4.70 35.36
CA ILE A 859 3.56 -4.39 36.11
C ILE A 859 3.64 -5.05 37.49
N GLN A 860 3.40 -4.30 38.52
CA GLN A 860 3.27 -4.85 39.87
C GLN A 860 2.06 -5.81 39.94
N VAL A 861 2.28 -7.02 40.44
CA VAL A 861 1.24 -8.03 40.57
C VAL A 861 1.15 -8.50 42.01
N THR A 862 -0.08 -8.67 42.50
CA THR A 862 -0.36 -9.15 43.85
C THR A 862 -0.87 -10.59 43.86
N ASN A 863 -1.24 -11.12 42.69
CA ASN A 863 -1.75 -12.47 42.53
C ASN A 863 -0.99 -13.21 41.43
N LEU A 864 -0.14 -14.16 41.87
CA LEU A 864 0.77 -14.87 40.98
C LEU A 864 0.05 -16.07 40.35
N GLN A 865 0.15 -16.20 39.03
CA GLN A 865 -0.45 -17.31 38.28
C GLN A 865 0.58 -18.41 38.01
N PRO A 866 0.23 -19.69 38.19
CA PRO A 866 1.10 -20.79 37.83
C PRO A 866 1.53 -20.75 36.36
N GLY A 867 2.82 -21.04 36.09
CA GLY A 867 3.37 -21.02 34.74
C GLY A 867 3.72 -19.63 34.22
N THR A 868 3.60 -18.59 35.01
CA THR A 868 3.90 -17.20 34.59
C THR A 868 5.20 -16.71 35.21
N ILE A 869 6.06 -16.06 34.38
CA ILE A 869 7.34 -15.52 34.84
C ILE A 869 7.13 -14.10 35.41
N TYR A 870 7.68 -13.85 36.57
CA TYR A 870 7.60 -12.60 37.34
C TYR A 870 8.99 -12.05 37.63
N ILE A 871 9.04 -10.79 38.05
CA ILE A 871 10.27 -10.11 38.48
C ILE A 871 10.06 -9.59 39.92
N GLN A 872 10.95 -9.94 40.85
CA GLN A 872 11.04 -9.35 42.18
C GLN A 872 12.50 -9.08 42.52
N ASN A 873 12.80 -7.92 43.05
CA ASN A 873 14.20 -7.51 43.36
C ASN A 873 15.16 -7.61 42.16
N GLY A 874 14.65 -7.40 40.93
CA GLY A 874 15.45 -7.52 39.74
C GLY A 874 15.74 -8.95 39.25
N LYS A 875 15.22 -9.97 39.95
CA LYS A 875 15.32 -11.38 39.56
C LYS A 875 14.01 -11.85 38.92
N LYS A 876 14.12 -12.63 37.89
CA LYS A 876 12.97 -13.29 37.23
C LYS A 876 12.69 -14.63 37.92
N PHE A 877 11.42 -14.94 38.11
CA PHE A 877 10.96 -16.22 38.62
C PHE A 877 9.64 -16.60 37.95
N MET A 878 9.31 -17.89 37.98
CA MET A 878 8.03 -18.41 37.46
C MET A 878 7.20 -18.94 38.62
N LYS A 879 5.90 -18.72 38.62
CA LYS A 879 5.01 -19.36 39.61
C LYS A 879 4.32 -20.58 39.03
#